data_6a9acb45261db327d4f0c80cbebb635f
#
_entry.id   6a9acb45261db327d4f0c80cbebb635f
#
_cell.length_a   1.000
_cell.length_b   1.000
_cell.length_c   1.000
_cell.angle_alpha   90.00
_cell.angle_beta   90.00
_cell.angle_gamma   90.00
#
_symmetry.space_group_name_H-M   'P 1'
#
loop_
_entity.id
_entity.type
_entity.pdbx_description
1 polymer ?
#
loop_
_entity_poly.entity_id
_entity_poly.type
_entity_poly.pdbx_seq_one_letter_code
_entity_poly.pdbx_strand_id
1 'polypeptide(L)'
;TVNNHVGSYRREIMVPASWNGKEIIAHFGSVTSNMYLWVNGKYVGYSEDSKLEAEFNLTPYLKPGQKNLIAFQVFRWCDGTYLEDQDFFRYSGVGRDCYLYARNPKQQIADIRVTPDLDAQYQNGSLAVNLTMKGKGTVELELLDAQNKAVTTQSLNASGKVSTTIEVSSPHKWTAETPYLYTLRATLKEGGKTIEVIPVKVGFRKIELKNAQILVNGQPVLFKGADRHEMDPDGGYVVSRERMIQDIQIMKKFNLNAVRTCHYPDDNFWYDLCDKYGIYVVAEANIESHGMGYGEETLAKNPSYKKAHLERNQRNVQRGFNHPSIIFWSLGNEAGYGPNFEAAYDWIKNEDPSRAVQYEQAGKNGKTDIFCPMYYNYEDCAKYSEDNSMQKPLIQCEYAHAMGNSQGGFKEYWDLIRKYPKYQGGFIWDFVDQSVRWTGKNGKMIYAYGGDFNKFDASDNNFCDNGLISPDRVPNPHMYEVGYYYQDIWTTPGDLSKGEIKVYNENFFRDLSAYYLEWEMLKGGKVVRSGRVDDLKVAPQQTSTIRLDLGETCQCTEWLLNVSYKLKNREGLLPAGHTVAKDQLTLNPYKAPSMDLKNVETTNIETKAPVVQDSDANYLIVEGCGFRTEFNRENGYLIKYEVNGQDMIKEGEALTPNFWRAPTDNDFGAGLQKKYAAWKNPEMKLTSLNQRMENKQVIVEAVYDMPTVSAKLNLTYVINNKGAIKVTQKMTADKNAKVSPMFRFGMQMPMPRYFENIEYYGRGPVENYIDRKGNADLAIYRQTVDEQFYSYIRPQENGTKSDIRWWKMLNEAGNGIEVVASAPFSASALHYTIESLDDGARKDQRHSPEVEEADLTNLCLDKVQMGLGCVNSWGTIALPEYQIPYGDYEFTFILTPVKHSIEIE
;
A
#
# COMPACT_ATOMS: atom_id res chain seq x y z
N THR A 1 -11.85 -22.01 24.05
CA THR A 1 -10.95 -22.97 23.39
C THR A 1 -10.95 -24.29 24.11
N VAL A 2 -11.31 -25.36 23.41
CA VAL A 2 -11.43 -26.69 24.00
C VAL A 2 -10.05 -27.29 24.30
N ASN A 3 -9.00 -26.90 23.56
CA ASN A 3 -7.65 -27.43 23.68
C ASN A 3 -6.62 -26.34 23.93
N ASN A 4 -5.91 -26.40 25.06
CA ASN A 4 -4.74 -25.57 25.32
C ASN A 4 -3.47 -26.41 25.11
N HIS A 5 -2.89 -26.33 23.94
CA HIS A 5 -1.68 -27.07 23.59
C HIS A 5 -0.47 -26.51 24.35
N VAL A 6 0.42 -27.41 24.77
CA VAL A 6 1.64 -27.06 25.52
C VAL A 6 2.86 -27.52 24.73
N GLY A 7 3.74 -26.57 24.40
CA GLY A 7 5.06 -26.85 23.86
C GLY A 7 6.07 -27.00 25.00
N SER A 8 6.84 -28.10 25.00
CA SER A 8 7.91 -28.31 25.98
C SER A 8 9.26 -28.27 25.24
N TYR A 9 10.12 -27.34 25.66
CA TYR A 9 11.43 -27.10 25.07
C TYR A 9 12.51 -27.53 26.06
N ARG A 10 13.56 -28.18 25.53
CA ARG A 10 14.72 -28.59 26.32
C ARG A 10 15.99 -28.42 25.52
N ARG A 11 17.02 -27.82 26.15
CA ARG A 11 18.31 -27.66 25.51
C ARG A 11 19.44 -27.73 26.54
N GLU A 12 20.45 -28.55 26.23
CA GLU A 12 21.72 -28.51 26.96
C GLU A 12 22.61 -27.40 26.39
N ILE A 13 23.14 -26.58 27.26
CA ILE A 13 24.08 -25.51 26.93
C ILE A 13 25.35 -25.63 27.74
N MET A 14 26.48 -25.27 27.13
CA MET A 14 27.76 -25.10 27.83
C MET A 14 27.92 -23.64 28.21
N VAL A 15 27.92 -23.38 29.53
CA VAL A 15 28.20 -22.04 30.05
C VAL A 15 29.70 -21.86 30.16
N PRO A 16 30.33 -20.82 29.59
CA PRO A 16 31.78 -20.63 29.66
C PRO A 16 32.30 -20.59 31.09
N ALA A 17 33.41 -21.28 31.36
CA ALA A 17 34.07 -21.27 32.67
C ALA A 17 34.50 -19.85 33.09
N SER A 18 34.83 -18.98 32.13
CA SER A 18 35.15 -17.56 32.35
C SER A 18 33.99 -16.72 32.91
N TRP A 19 32.76 -17.27 32.90
CA TRP A 19 31.59 -16.62 33.48
C TRP A 19 31.38 -16.95 34.97
N ASN A 20 32.27 -17.76 35.53
CA ASN A 20 32.21 -18.02 36.96
C ASN A 20 32.36 -16.72 37.76
N GLY A 21 31.46 -16.49 38.71
CA GLY A 21 31.42 -15.28 39.51
C GLY A 21 30.81 -14.05 38.82
N LYS A 22 30.29 -14.20 37.60
CA LYS A 22 29.51 -13.16 36.91
C LYS A 22 28.00 -13.32 37.16
N GLU A 23 27.24 -12.25 36.96
CA GLU A 23 25.80 -12.30 36.87
C GLU A 23 25.43 -12.74 35.45
N ILE A 24 24.60 -13.80 35.34
CA ILE A 24 24.24 -14.42 34.07
C ILE A 24 22.73 -14.26 33.88
N ILE A 25 22.35 -13.61 32.81
CA ILE A 25 20.98 -13.32 32.44
C ILE A 25 20.61 -14.12 31.19
N ALA A 26 19.44 -14.74 31.22
CA ALA A 26 18.81 -15.28 30.02
C ALA A 26 17.85 -14.25 29.43
N HIS A 27 17.95 -14.03 28.12
CA HIS A 27 17.07 -13.19 27.34
C HIS A 27 16.28 -14.06 26.37
N PHE A 28 14.95 -13.93 26.41
CA PHE A 28 14.01 -14.52 25.46
C PHE A 28 13.27 -13.37 24.78
N GLY A 29 13.54 -13.12 23.51
CA GLY A 29 13.09 -11.92 22.81
C GLY A 29 11.56 -11.85 22.58
N SER A 30 10.91 -13.00 22.48
CA SER A 30 9.45 -13.11 22.28
C SER A 30 9.03 -14.56 22.51
N VAL A 31 8.07 -14.79 23.39
CA VAL A 31 7.49 -16.11 23.65
C VAL A 31 5.96 -16.03 23.73
N THR A 32 5.27 -16.67 22.81
CA THR A 32 3.80 -16.63 22.66
C THR A 32 3.18 -17.93 23.18
N SER A 33 2.25 -17.93 24.16
CA SER A 33 1.66 -16.74 24.80
C SER A 33 2.29 -16.45 26.16
N ASN A 34 2.88 -17.47 26.81
CA ASN A 34 3.54 -17.38 28.10
C ASN A 34 4.67 -18.41 28.19
N MET A 35 5.46 -18.33 29.23
CA MET A 35 6.47 -19.36 29.52
C MET A 35 6.64 -19.59 31.01
N TYR A 36 6.87 -20.86 31.34
CA TYR A 36 7.40 -21.30 32.64
C TYR A 36 8.82 -21.83 32.41
N LEU A 37 9.79 -21.37 33.20
CA LEU A 37 11.22 -21.66 32.98
C LEU A 37 11.79 -22.49 34.11
N TRP A 38 12.57 -23.53 33.73
CA TRP A 38 13.39 -24.35 34.66
C TRP A 38 14.85 -24.39 34.18
N VAL A 39 15.75 -24.41 35.13
CA VAL A 39 17.18 -24.61 34.86
C VAL A 39 17.72 -25.69 35.79
N ASN A 40 18.36 -26.73 35.22
CA ASN A 40 18.87 -27.86 35.97
C ASN A 40 17.81 -28.49 36.90
N GLY A 41 16.57 -28.59 36.45
CA GLY A 41 15.44 -29.15 37.18
C GLY A 41 14.80 -28.21 38.23
N LYS A 42 15.31 -27.01 38.42
CA LYS A 42 14.75 -26.02 39.34
C LYS A 42 13.90 -24.99 38.62
N TYR A 43 12.72 -24.71 39.19
CA TYR A 43 11.83 -23.67 38.68
C TYR A 43 12.49 -22.28 38.87
N VAL A 44 12.49 -21.48 37.82
CA VAL A 44 13.07 -20.13 37.82
C VAL A 44 12.01 -19.05 37.86
N GLY A 45 11.01 -19.15 37.02
CA GLY A 45 9.97 -18.10 36.96
C GLY A 45 9.01 -18.25 35.80
N TYR A 46 8.12 -17.28 35.69
CA TYR A 46 7.03 -17.15 34.74
C TYR A 46 7.10 -15.82 34.01
N SER A 47 6.67 -15.78 32.75
CA SER A 47 6.47 -14.56 31.97
C SER A 47 5.35 -14.72 30.97
N GLU A 48 4.64 -13.65 30.70
CA GLU A 48 3.70 -13.49 29.60
C GLU A 48 3.89 -12.11 28.96
N ASP A 49 3.16 -11.80 27.93
CA ASP A 49 3.37 -10.76 26.92
C ASP A 49 4.23 -11.27 25.77
N SER A 50 3.55 -11.68 24.72
CA SER A 50 4.17 -12.39 23.57
C SER A 50 5.18 -11.55 22.78
N LYS A 51 5.21 -10.24 22.94
CA LYS A 51 5.95 -9.31 22.10
C LYS A 51 6.96 -8.44 22.85
N LEU A 52 7.18 -8.74 24.12
CA LEU A 52 8.25 -8.14 24.91
C LEU A 52 9.20 -9.22 25.42
N GLU A 53 10.43 -8.80 25.72
CA GLU A 53 11.47 -9.68 26.22
C GLU A 53 11.15 -10.23 27.60
N ALA A 54 11.40 -11.52 27.79
CA ALA A 54 11.43 -12.14 29.11
C ALA A 54 12.90 -12.32 29.53
N GLU A 55 13.32 -11.69 30.60
CA GLU A 55 14.67 -11.80 31.16
C GLU A 55 14.65 -12.43 32.56
N PHE A 56 15.56 -13.39 32.76
CA PHE A 56 15.69 -14.10 34.04
C PHE A 56 17.14 -14.14 34.47
N ASN A 57 17.37 -13.83 35.75
CA ASN A 57 18.69 -14.01 36.36
C ASN A 57 18.91 -15.50 36.67
N LEU A 58 19.74 -16.15 35.87
CA LEU A 58 20.04 -17.57 35.98
C LEU A 58 21.28 -17.87 36.84
N THR A 59 21.96 -16.87 37.39
CA THR A 59 23.17 -17.03 38.17
C THR A 59 23.05 -18.11 39.26
N PRO A 60 21.97 -18.19 40.08
CA PRO A 60 21.81 -19.20 41.15
C PRO A 60 21.61 -20.63 40.62
N TYR A 61 21.28 -20.80 39.35
CA TYR A 61 20.83 -22.07 38.77
C TYR A 61 21.85 -22.69 37.83
N LEU A 62 22.80 -21.89 37.31
CA LEU A 62 23.76 -22.32 36.32
C LEU A 62 25.09 -22.75 36.99
N LYS A 63 25.79 -23.68 36.32
CA LYS A 63 27.13 -24.16 36.70
C LYS A 63 28.11 -23.79 35.57
N PRO A 64 28.87 -22.66 35.67
CA PRO A 64 29.85 -22.28 34.68
C PRO A 64 30.92 -23.35 34.48
N GLY A 65 31.38 -23.54 33.23
CA GLY A 65 32.35 -24.59 32.88
C GLY A 65 31.74 -25.98 32.73
N GLN A 66 30.43 -26.11 32.85
CA GLN A 66 29.70 -27.37 32.74
C GLN A 66 28.50 -27.25 31.79
N LYS A 67 27.98 -28.41 31.38
CA LYS A 67 26.67 -28.50 30.70
C LYS A 67 25.57 -28.19 31.71
N ASN A 68 24.62 -27.41 31.24
CA ASN A 68 23.42 -27.03 31.97
C ASN A 68 22.20 -27.33 31.12
N LEU A 69 21.13 -27.78 31.73
CA LEU A 69 19.84 -28.00 31.06
C LEU A 69 18.92 -26.82 31.30
N ILE A 70 18.52 -26.15 30.21
CA ILE A 70 17.42 -25.18 30.20
C ILE A 70 16.20 -25.88 29.65
N ALA A 71 15.07 -25.74 30.33
CA ALA A 71 13.77 -26.25 29.91
C ALA A 71 12.68 -25.21 30.16
N PHE A 72 11.74 -25.10 29.22
CA PHE A 72 10.59 -24.24 29.43
C PHE A 72 9.34 -24.81 28.74
N GLN A 73 8.19 -24.47 29.29
CA GLN A 73 6.87 -24.78 28.77
C GLN A 73 6.19 -23.52 28.29
N VAL A 74 5.57 -23.63 27.12
CA VAL A 74 4.80 -22.55 26.48
C VAL A 74 3.37 -23.04 26.28
N PHE A 75 2.42 -22.35 26.84
CA PHE A 75 0.99 -22.62 26.63
C PHE A 75 0.49 -21.75 25.48
N ARG A 76 -0.35 -22.36 24.62
CA ARG A 76 -0.96 -21.60 23.52
C ARG A 76 -1.85 -20.46 24.03
N TRP A 77 -2.56 -20.68 25.12
CA TRP A 77 -3.50 -19.73 25.72
C TRP A 77 -3.20 -19.49 27.20
N CYS A 78 -3.32 -18.25 27.61
CA CYS A 78 -3.28 -17.80 29.01
C CYS A 78 -4.25 -16.62 29.18
N ASP A 79 -4.37 -16.07 30.38
CA ASP A 79 -5.20 -14.89 30.63
C ASP A 79 -4.70 -13.64 29.88
N GLY A 80 -3.38 -13.52 29.67
CA GLY A 80 -2.79 -12.47 28.81
C GLY A 80 -3.23 -12.54 27.35
N THR A 81 -3.69 -13.68 26.86
CA THR A 81 -4.16 -13.85 25.48
C THR A 81 -5.39 -12.98 25.17
N TYR A 82 -6.22 -12.66 26.18
CA TYR A 82 -7.36 -11.76 26.02
C TYR A 82 -6.96 -10.31 25.72
N LEU A 83 -5.69 -9.96 25.95
CA LEU A 83 -5.09 -8.67 25.55
C LEU A 83 -4.23 -8.76 24.29
N GLU A 84 -4.22 -9.91 23.63
CA GLU A 84 -3.45 -10.18 22.40
C GLU A 84 -4.37 -10.74 21.30
N ASP A 85 -5.51 -10.09 21.14
CA ASP A 85 -6.59 -10.50 20.24
C ASP A 85 -6.52 -9.78 18.87
N GLN A 86 -5.31 -9.57 18.37
CA GLN A 86 -5.08 -8.93 17.08
C GLN A 86 -5.69 -9.74 15.93
N ASP A 87 -6.19 -9.05 14.92
CA ASP A 87 -6.63 -9.61 13.64
C ASP A 87 -5.45 -10.15 12.85
N PHE A 88 -4.94 -11.32 13.28
CA PHE A 88 -3.68 -11.87 12.82
C PHE A 88 -3.62 -13.39 13.04
N PHE A 89 -2.66 -14.07 12.42
CA PHE A 89 -2.39 -15.48 12.70
C PHE A 89 -2.08 -15.74 14.17
N ARG A 90 -2.63 -16.82 14.72
CA ARG A 90 -2.39 -17.26 16.10
C ARG A 90 -1.23 -18.27 16.15
N TYR A 91 -0.01 -17.76 16.13
CA TYR A 91 1.19 -18.59 16.32
C TYR A 91 1.44 -18.86 17.80
N SER A 92 2.35 -19.80 18.09
CA SER A 92 2.84 -20.12 19.42
C SER A 92 4.33 -20.44 19.36
N GLY A 93 5.03 -20.27 20.48
CA GLY A 93 6.46 -20.59 20.59
C GLY A 93 7.34 -19.36 20.60
N VAL A 94 8.59 -19.53 20.17
CA VAL A 94 9.65 -18.51 20.27
C VAL A 94 9.80 -17.78 18.95
N GLY A 95 9.56 -16.46 18.94
CA GLY A 95 9.52 -15.65 17.72
C GLY A 95 10.75 -14.77 17.46
N ARG A 96 11.61 -14.57 18.46
CA ARG A 96 12.80 -13.70 18.36
C ARG A 96 13.99 -14.34 19.04
N ASP A 97 15.16 -13.72 18.92
CA ASP A 97 16.44 -14.23 19.44
C ASP A 97 16.40 -14.56 20.95
N CYS A 98 17.05 -15.66 21.30
CA CYS A 98 17.27 -16.08 22.69
C CYS A 98 18.76 -16.26 22.92
N TYR A 99 19.26 -15.68 24.01
CA TYR A 99 20.69 -15.76 24.35
C TYR A 99 20.91 -15.61 25.86
N LEU A 100 22.14 -16.00 26.28
CA LEU A 100 22.65 -15.67 27.61
C LEU A 100 23.68 -14.54 27.47
N TYR A 101 23.75 -13.69 28.46
CA TYR A 101 24.81 -12.71 28.61
C TYR A 101 25.26 -12.59 30.06
N ALA A 102 26.50 -12.16 30.24
CA ALA A 102 27.10 -12.07 31.57
C ALA A 102 27.64 -10.67 31.83
N ARG A 103 27.38 -10.18 33.03
CA ARG A 103 27.83 -8.86 33.50
C ARG A 103 28.60 -8.94 34.83
N ASN A 104 29.26 -7.86 35.16
CA ASN A 104 29.87 -7.73 36.49
C ASN A 104 28.79 -7.76 37.57
N PRO A 105 28.85 -8.65 38.58
CA PRO A 105 27.78 -8.79 39.55
C PRO A 105 27.66 -7.62 40.56
N LYS A 106 28.72 -6.82 40.67
CA LYS A 106 28.83 -5.77 41.70
C LYS A 106 28.64 -4.36 41.14
N GLN A 107 29.05 -4.16 39.89
CA GLN A 107 29.11 -2.85 39.30
C GLN A 107 28.56 -2.90 37.86
N GLN A 108 27.49 -2.13 37.61
CA GLN A 108 26.83 -2.05 36.32
C GLN A 108 26.18 -0.67 36.15
N ILE A 109 26.10 -0.20 34.93
CA ILE A 109 25.09 0.79 34.56
C ILE A 109 23.79 0.01 34.35
N ALA A 110 22.97 -0.07 35.41
CA ALA A 110 21.74 -0.90 35.36
C ALA A 110 20.71 -0.35 34.38
N ASP A 111 20.64 0.98 34.23
CA ASP A 111 19.84 1.66 33.23
C ASP A 111 20.51 2.94 32.77
N ILE A 112 20.39 3.25 31.49
CA ILE A 112 20.83 4.50 30.89
C ILE A 112 19.69 5.07 30.04
N ARG A 113 19.28 6.30 30.35
CA ARG A 113 18.22 6.98 29.67
C ARG A 113 18.71 8.33 29.15
N VAL A 114 18.51 8.59 27.86
CA VAL A 114 18.91 9.81 27.21
C VAL A 114 17.70 10.60 26.73
N THR A 115 17.71 11.91 26.95
CA THR A 115 16.68 12.82 26.48
C THR A 115 17.36 13.96 25.70
N PRO A 116 17.56 13.80 24.39
CA PRO A 116 18.02 14.90 23.55
C PRO A 116 16.89 15.91 23.34
N ASP A 117 17.24 17.18 23.37
CA ASP A 117 16.32 18.30 23.17
C ASP A 117 17.03 19.42 22.40
N LEU A 118 16.25 20.43 21.97
CA LEU A 118 16.71 21.63 21.31
C LEU A 118 16.19 22.86 22.05
N ASP A 119 16.94 23.97 21.95
CA ASP A 119 16.49 25.26 22.47
C ASP A 119 15.22 25.79 21.75
N ALA A 120 14.69 26.92 22.24
CA ALA A 120 13.48 27.53 21.69
C ALA A 120 13.65 28.01 20.22
N GLN A 121 14.89 28.19 19.75
CA GLN A 121 15.23 28.56 18.38
C GLN A 121 15.62 27.35 17.53
N TYR A 122 15.59 26.14 18.09
CA TYR A 122 15.98 24.88 17.43
C TYR A 122 17.44 24.89 16.90
N GLN A 123 18.33 25.62 17.59
CA GLN A 123 19.72 25.80 17.15
C GLN A 123 20.71 25.02 17.99
N ASN A 124 20.61 25.11 19.33
CA ASN A 124 21.52 24.42 20.22
C ASN A 124 20.83 23.22 20.85
N GLY A 125 21.60 22.17 21.14
CA GLY A 125 21.11 20.95 21.73
C GLY A 125 21.52 20.78 23.18
N SER A 126 20.66 20.11 23.94
CA SER A 126 20.99 19.60 25.26
C SER A 126 20.68 18.11 25.31
N LEU A 127 21.53 17.32 25.96
CA LEU A 127 21.36 15.90 26.17
C LEU A 127 21.33 15.61 27.65
N ALA A 128 20.12 15.39 28.18
CA ALA A 128 19.99 14.89 29.55
C ALA A 128 20.32 13.40 29.57
N VAL A 129 21.20 12.99 30.50
CA VAL A 129 21.60 11.60 30.70
C VAL A 129 21.29 11.21 32.13
N ASN A 130 20.42 10.20 32.28
CA ASN A 130 20.05 9.63 33.59
C ASN A 130 20.60 8.22 33.69
N LEU A 131 21.40 7.97 34.71
CA LEU A 131 22.01 6.68 34.99
C LEU A 131 21.41 6.07 36.25
N THR A 132 21.11 4.78 36.23
CA THR A 132 20.84 3.98 37.41
C THR A 132 21.98 2.99 37.59
N MET A 133 22.69 3.08 38.67
CA MET A 133 23.89 2.28 38.97
C MET A 133 23.57 1.13 39.91
N LYS A 134 24.12 -0.03 39.60
CA LYS A 134 24.38 -1.08 40.59
C LYS A 134 25.83 -0.90 41.08
N GLY A 135 26.03 -0.72 42.38
CA GLY A 135 27.34 -0.36 42.94
C GLY A 135 27.73 1.09 42.64
N LYS A 136 29.03 1.33 42.59
CA LYS A 136 29.63 2.65 42.34
C LYS A 136 30.82 2.56 41.37
N GLY A 137 31.09 3.66 40.68
CA GLY A 137 32.26 3.76 39.80
C GLY A 137 32.34 5.13 39.12
N THR A 138 33.38 5.34 38.32
CA THR A 138 33.48 6.51 37.47
C THR A 138 32.86 6.18 36.11
N VAL A 139 31.90 6.97 35.67
CA VAL A 139 31.29 6.86 34.31
C VAL A 139 31.86 7.98 33.44
N GLU A 140 32.52 7.60 32.38
CA GLU A 140 32.98 8.51 31.33
C GLU A 140 31.94 8.49 30.19
N LEU A 141 31.41 9.65 29.90
CA LEU A 141 30.40 9.88 28.82
C LEU A 141 31.11 10.60 27.68
N GLU A 142 31.21 9.93 26.54
CA GLU A 142 31.75 10.52 25.30
C GLU A 142 30.65 10.61 24.26
N LEU A 143 30.34 11.83 23.81
CA LEU A 143 29.44 12.01 22.69
C LEU A 143 30.26 12.04 21.39
N LEU A 144 30.03 11.06 20.54
CA LEU A 144 30.73 10.86 19.27
C LEU A 144 29.82 11.28 18.11
N ASP A 145 30.40 11.94 17.10
CA ASP A 145 29.71 12.23 15.84
C ASP A 145 29.61 10.98 14.94
N ALA A 146 29.01 11.12 13.76
CA ALA A 146 28.85 10.03 12.81
C ALA A 146 30.16 9.44 12.28
N GLN A 147 31.27 10.14 12.43
CA GLN A 147 32.62 9.70 12.07
C GLN A 147 33.39 9.16 13.28
N ASN A 148 32.72 8.92 14.40
CA ASN A 148 33.26 8.48 15.69
C ASN A 148 34.27 9.45 16.31
N LYS A 149 34.23 10.74 15.95
CA LYS A 149 35.03 11.77 16.58
C LYS A 149 34.33 12.31 17.81
N ALA A 150 35.08 12.45 18.92
CA ALA A 150 34.53 13.00 20.15
C ALA A 150 34.14 14.48 19.98
N VAL A 151 32.85 14.79 20.21
CA VAL A 151 32.30 16.14 20.27
C VAL A 151 32.53 16.73 21.64
N THR A 152 32.28 15.93 22.69
CA THR A 152 32.52 16.31 24.07
C THR A 152 32.74 15.07 24.93
N THR A 153 33.42 15.25 26.05
CA THR A 153 33.64 14.17 27.03
C THR A 153 33.40 14.72 28.43
N GLN A 154 32.70 13.95 29.26
CA GLN A 154 32.42 14.29 30.65
C GLN A 154 32.61 13.07 31.53
N SER A 155 33.26 13.23 32.70
CA SER A 155 33.41 12.16 33.67
C SER A 155 32.68 12.52 34.96
N LEU A 156 32.02 11.52 35.56
CA LEU A 156 31.29 11.68 36.81
C LEU A 156 31.46 10.45 37.70
N ASN A 157 31.50 10.69 38.98
CA ASN A 157 31.41 9.62 39.98
C ASN A 157 29.94 9.25 40.16
N ALA A 158 29.59 8.01 39.86
CA ALA A 158 28.23 7.53 39.79
C ALA A 158 27.95 6.46 40.87
N SER A 159 26.81 6.63 41.56
CA SER A 159 26.29 5.67 42.53
C SER A 159 24.76 5.89 42.64
N GLY A 160 24.00 4.83 42.67
CA GLY A 160 22.53 4.92 42.70
C GLY A 160 21.98 5.60 41.45
N LYS A 161 21.16 6.62 41.59
CA LYS A 161 20.64 7.45 40.49
C LYS A 161 21.48 8.71 40.32
N VAL A 162 21.98 8.93 39.12
CA VAL A 162 22.82 10.08 38.77
C VAL A 162 22.33 10.71 37.48
N SER A 163 22.22 12.03 37.45
CA SER A 163 21.80 12.79 36.25
C SER A 163 22.84 13.83 35.87
N THR A 164 23.01 14.04 34.59
CA THR A 164 23.85 15.12 34.05
C THR A 164 23.23 15.62 32.75
N THR A 165 23.67 16.80 32.31
CA THR A 165 23.29 17.37 31.01
C THR A 165 24.55 17.71 30.23
N ILE A 166 24.58 17.35 28.98
CA ILE A 166 25.63 17.65 28.01
C ILE A 166 25.10 18.69 27.03
N GLU A 167 25.70 19.87 26.99
CA GLU A 167 25.33 20.92 26.04
C GLU A 167 26.09 20.74 24.73
N VAL A 168 25.39 20.88 23.60
CA VAL A 168 26.00 20.75 22.27
C VAL A 168 25.61 21.94 21.43
N SER A 169 26.60 22.74 21.04
CA SER A 169 26.37 23.88 20.16
C SER A 169 26.09 23.43 18.72
N SER A 170 24.99 23.91 18.15
CA SER A 170 24.58 23.65 16.76
C SER A 170 24.71 22.19 16.32
N PRO A 171 24.06 21.23 17.01
CA PRO A 171 24.14 19.82 16.60
C PRO A 171 23.45 19.61 15.26
N HIS A 172 23.92 18.59 14.53
CA HIS A 172 23.14 18.03 13.44
C HIS A 172 21.85 17.44 14.02
N LYS A 173 20.70 17.87 13.48
CA LYS A 173 19.40 17.44 13.99
C LYS A 173 18.96 16.14 13.36
N TRP A 174 18.13 15.41 14.09
CA TRP A 174 17.48 14.20 13.58
C TRP A 174 16.07 14.54 13.09
N THR A 175 15.77 14.14 11.85
CA THR A 175 14.41 14.09 11.27
C THR A 175 14.30 12.88 10.34
N ALA A 176 13.09 12.52 9.90
CA ALA A 176 12.96 11.47 8.89
C ALA A 176 13.61 11.85 7.54
N GLU A 177 13.74 13.13 7.24
CA GLU A 177 14.42 13.64 6.04
C GLU A 177 15.95 13.64 6.19
N THR A 178 16.45 13.88 7.40
CA THR A 178 17.87 14.02 7.73
C THR A 178 18.19 13.28 9.03
N PRO A 179 18.26 11.94 9.01
CA PRO A 179 18.36 11.12 10.23
C PRO A 179 19.80 11.04 10.76
N TYR A 180 20.31 12.15 11.26
CA TYR A 180 21.68 12.19 11.80
C TYR A 180 21.73 11.62 13.23
N LEU A 181 22.65 10.69 13.46
CA LEU A 181 22.86 10.03 14.76
C LEU A 181 24.25 10.30 15.30
N TYR A 182 24.28 10.74 16.56
CA TYR A 182 25.46 10.65 17.43
C TYR A 182 25.48 9.32 18.15
N THR A 183 26.61 9.01 18.78
CA THR A 183 26.72 7.88 19.71
C THR A 183 27.18 8.40 21.05
N LEU A 184 26.38 8.22 22.10
CA LEU A 184 26.84 8.40 23.48
C LEU A 184 27.47 7.08 23.93
N ARG A 185 28.79 7.10 24.17
CA ARG A 185 29.53 5.97 24.72
C ARG A 185 29.71 6.17 26.22
N ALA A 186 29.00 5.34 27.01
CA ALA A 186 29.13 5.34 28.47
C ALA A 186 30.12 4.25 28.90
N THR A 187 31.27 4.62 29.48
CA THR A 187 32.29 3.72 29.95
C THR A 187 32.34 3.73 31.47
N LEU A 188 31.95 2.63 32.09
CA LEU A 188 32.10 2.43 33.56
C LEU A 188 33.49 1.95 33.90
N LYS A 189 34.14 2.68 34.82
CA LYS A 189 35.51 2.40 35.29
C LYS A 189 35.59 2.28 36.82
N GLU A 190 36.43 1.43 37.29
CA GLU A 190 36.85 1.35 38.72
C GLU A 190 38.36 1.29 38.81
N GLY A 191 38.96 2.21 39.56
CA GLY A 191 40.40 2.30 39.69
C GLY A 191 41.14 2.44 38.35
N GLY A 192 40.51 3.10 37.35
CA GLY A 192 41.04 3.25 36.00
C GLY A 192 40.82 2.06 35.07
N LYS A 193 40.29 0.93 35.57
CA LYS A 193 39.99 -0.27 34.79
C LYS A 193 38.56 -0.20 34.25
N THR A 194 38.40 -0.46 32.97
CA THR A 194 37.09 -0.53 32.33
C THR A 194 36.34 -1.78 32.80
N ILE A 195 35.09 -1.58 33.28
CA ILE A 195 34.17 -2.63 33.72
C ILE A 195 33.23 -3.00 32.59
N GLU A 196 32.57 -1.99 31.99
CA GLU A 196 31.70 -2.17 30.81
C GLU A 196 31.59 -0.90 29.97
N VAL A 197 31.18 -1.05 28.72
CA VAL A 197 30.93 0.05 27.76
C VAL A 197 29.55 -0.13 27.15
N ILE A 198 28.74 0.92 27.21
CA ILE A 198 27.37 0.93 26.64
C ILE A 198 27.29 2.05 25.63
N PRO A 199 27.12 1.74 24.34
CA PRO A 199 26.83 2.73 23.32
C PRO A 199 25.32 2.96 23.24
N VAL A 200 24.91 4.23 23.13
CA VAL A 200 23.51 4.64 22.88
C VAL A 200 23.47 5.59 21.70
N LYS A 201 22.61 5.33 20.73
CA LYS A 201 22.39 6.24 19.61
C LYS A 201 21.57 7.45 20.06
N VAL A 202 21.95 8.63 19.60
CA VAL A 202 21.34 9.90 19.99
C VAL A 202 20.97 10.72 18.76
N GLY A 203 19.71 11.09 18.62
CA GLY A 203 19.22 12.01 17.62
C GLY A 203 18.67 13.28 18.28
N PHE A 204 19.30 14.42 18.01
CA PHE A 204 18.81 15.70 18.55
C PHE A 204 17.57 16.15 17.79
N ARG A 205 16.44 16.15 18.45
CA ARG A 205 15.15 16.66 17.97
C ARG A 205 14.28 17.14 19.13
N LYS A 206 13.32 17.99 18.77
CA LYS A 206 12.26 18.46 19.69
C LYS A 206 10.91 18.14 19.09
N ILE A 207 10.04 17.54 19.89
CA ILE A 207 8.66 17.23 19.53
C ILE A 207 7.74 18.13 20.36
N GLU A 208 6.77 18.78 19.74
CA GLU A 208 5.83 19.69 20.40
C GLU A 208 4.41 19.45 19.87
N LEU A 209 3.42 19.60 20.75
CA LEU A 209 2.01 19.73 20.37
C LEU A 209 1.62 21.21 20.50
N LYS A 210 1.34 21.84 19.38
CA LYS A 210 1.01 23.27 19.33
C LYS A 210 0.01 23.56 18.21
N ASN A 211 -0.99 24.38 18.51
CA ASN A 211 -2.02 24.78 17.54
C ASN A 211 -2.72 23.58 16.86
N ALA A 212 -3.03 22.55 17.63
CA ALA A 212 -3.60 21.30 17.13
C ALA A 212 -2.74 20.62 16.03
N GLN A 213 -1.42 20.71 16.15
CA GLN A 213 -0.45 20.08 15.26
C GLN A 213 0.71 19.50 16.07
N ILE A 214 1.23 18.38 15.61
CA ILE A 214 2.52 17.85 16.05
C ILE A 214 3.62 18.53 15.26
N LEU A 215 4.57 19.11 15.99
CA LEU A 215 5.76 19.73 15.40
C LEU A 215 6.99 18.87 15.68
N VAL A 216 7.81 18.67 14.67
CA VAL A 216 9.18 18.13 14.80
C VAL A 216 10.13 19.29 14.46
N ASN A 217 11.01 19.63 15.40
CA ASN A 217 11.94 20.76 15.25
C ASN A 217 11.24 22.04 14.75
N GLY A 218 10.06 22.31 15.29
CA GLY A 218 9.26 23.50 14.99
C GLY A 218 8.43 23.42 13.70
N GLN A 219 8.49 22.32 12.96
CA GLN A 219 7.77 22.17 11.69
C GLN A 219 6.60 21.18 11.82
N PRO A 220 5.42 21.50 11.24
CA PRO A 220 4.24 20.66 11.29
C PRO A 220 4.33 19.57 10.21
N VAL A 221 5.17 18.57 10.43
CA VAL A 221 5.42 17.48 9.46
C VAL A 221 4.16 16.71 9.11
N LEU A 222 4.16 16.10 7.92
CA LEU A 222 3.10 15.19 7.47
C LEU A 222 3.54 13.75 7.72
N PHE A 223 2.63 12.94 8.27
CA PHE A 223 2.87 11.52 8.53
C PHE A 223 2.36 10.68 7.35
N LYS A 224 3.29 10.25 6.52
CA LYS A 224 3.08 9.42 5.32
C LYS A 224 3.34 7.96 5.70
N GLY A 225 2.39 7.38 6.44
CA GLY A 225 2.58 6.16 7.18
C GLY A 225 1.90 4.92 6.63
N ALA A 226 2.34 3.78 7.16
CA ALA A 226 1.63 2.50 7.08
C ALA A 226 1.75 1.75 8.41
N ASP A 227 0.76 0.91 8.67
CA ASP A 227 0.78 -0.07 9.74
C ASP A 227 1.61 -1.27 9.31
N ARG A 228 2.43 -1.83 10.21
CA ARG A 228 3.27 -2.98 9.86
C ARG A 228 3.20 -4.06 10.92
N HIS A 229 2.68 -5.22 10.52
CA HIS A 229 2.85 -6.46 11.27
C HIS A 229 4.22 -7.10 11.02
N GLU A 230 4.76 -7.77 12.03
CA GLU A 230 5.93 -8.65 11.86
C GLU A 230 5.48 -9.98 11.26
N MET A 231 5.64 -10.10 9.94
CA MET A 231 5.24 -11.29 9.19
C MET A 231 6.21 -11.60 8.06
N ASP A 232 6.53 -12.89 7.93
CA ASP A 232 7.31 -13.45 6.84
C ASP A 232 6.57 -14.66 6.24
N PRO A 233 6.50 -14.82 4.91
CA PRO A 233 5.73 -15.90 4.30
C PRO A 233 6.27 -17.30 4.62
N ASP A 234 7.53 -17.43 5.00
CA ASP A 234 8.18 -18.69 5.35
C ASP A 234 8.42 -18.83 6.86
N GLY A 235 8.63 -17.70 7.55
CA GLY A 235 8.97 -17.66 8.97
C GLY A 235 7.80 -17.37 9.92
N GLY A 236 6.63 -16.99 9.41
CA GLY A 236 5.53 -16.53 10.26
C GLY A 236 5.93 -15.30 11.07
N TYR A 237 5.91 -15.39 12.42
CA TYR A 237 6.37 -14.31 13.30
C TYR A 237 7.90 -14.06 13.27
N VAL A 238 8.67 -14.97 12.71
CA VAL A 238 10.14 -14.86 12.65
C VAL A 238 10.51 -14.06 11.42
N VAL A 239 10.91 -12.81 11.63
CA VAL A 239 11.32 -11.90 10.56
C VAL A 239 12.82 -11.67 10.66
N SER A 240 13.56 -11.97 9.59
CA SER A 240 15.00 -11.80 9.58
C SER A 240 15.42 -10.33 9.54
N ARG A 241 16.67 -10.04 9.93
CA ARG A 241 17.25 -8.69 9.84
C ARG A 241 17.28 -8.20 8.41
N GLU A 242 17.59 -9.07 7.46
CA GLU A 242 17.62 -8.78 6.02
C GLU A 242 16.23 -8.39 5.52
N ARG A 243 15.18 -9.07 5.99
CA ARG A 243 13.79 -8.77 5.66
C ARG A 243 13.36 -7.41 6.24
N MET A 244 13.75 -7.10 7.47
CA MET A 244 13.48 -5.78 8.07
C MET A 244 14.17 -4.65 7.28
N ILE A 245 15.41 -4.85 6.84
CA ILE A 245 16.14 -3.89 5.99
C ILE A 245 15.43 -3.71 4.65
N GLN A 246 14.96 -4.81 4.05
CA GLN A 246 14.17 -4.77 2.81
C GLN A 246 12.88 -3.97 3.00
N ASP A 247 12.17 -4.14 4.10
CA ASP A 247 10.96 -3.39 4.42
C ASP A 247 11.24 -1.88 4.51
N ILE A 248 12.30 -1.47 5.22
CA ILE A 248 12.74 -0.06 5.27
C ILE A 248 13.10 0.47 3.88
N GLN A 249 13.82 -0.33 3.07
CA GLN A 249 14.18 0.07 1.71
C GLN A 249 12.95 0.34 0.85
N ILE A 250 11.93 -0.52 0.93
CA ILE A 250 10.67 -0.36 0.21
C ILE A 250 9.92 0.88 0.72
N MET A 251 9.82 1.07 2.03
CA MET A 251 9.21 2.27 2.61
C MET A 251 9.85 3.53 2.05
N LYS A 252 11.16 3.64 2.10
CA LYS A 252 11.90 4.80 1.58
C LYS A 252 11.73 4.97 0.07
N LYS A 253 11.71 3.86 -0.67
CA LYS A 253 11.55 3.85 -2.13
C LYS A 253 10.20 4.40 -2.58
N PHE A 254 9.16 4.23 -1.77
CA PHE A 254 7.80 4.70 -2.03
C PHE A 254 7.38 5.89 -1.16
N ASN A 255 8.35 6.64 -0.62
CA ASN A 255 8.13 7.90 0.11
C ASN A 255 7.36 7.76 1.44
N LEU A 256 7.28 6.57 2.03
CA LEU A 256 6.79 6.42 3.40
C LEU A 256 7.82 7.01 4.36
N ASN A 257 7.36 7.84 5.28
CA ASN A 257 8.20 8.45 6.30
C ASN A 257 7.81 8.05 7.73
N ALA A 258 6.77 7.23 7.88
CA ALA A 258 6.24 6.84 9.18
C ALA A 258 5.75 5.38 9.18
N VAL A 259 5.81 4.75 10.35
CA VAL A 259 5.29 3.40 10.59
C VAL A 259 4.64 3.33 11.97
N ARG A 260 3.52 2.63 12.07
CA ARG A 260 2.94 2.21 13.35
C ARG A 260 3.24 0.74 13.54
N THR A 261 3.84 0.39 14.68
CA THR A 261 4.07 -1.00 15.05
C THR A 261 2.76 -1.60 15.50
N CYS A 262 2.06 -2.25 14.61
CA CYS A 262 0.73 -2.78 14.89
C CYS A 262 0.78 -4.28 15.21
N HIS A 263 0.13 -4.75 16.27
CA HIS A 263 -0.40 -3.93 17.38
C HIS A 263 0.36 -4.31 18.64
N TYR A 264 1.69 -4.16 18.58
CA TYR A 264 2.64 -4.62 19.61
C TYR A 264 4.04 -4.01 19.36
N PRO A 265 4.92 -4.05 20.37
CA PRO A 265 6.32 -3.70 20.16
C PRO A 265 7.02 -4.66 19.19
N ASP A 266 7.69 -4.09 18.18
CA ASP A 266 8.50 -4.83 17.19
C ASP A 266 9.85 -5.29 17.78
N ASP A 267 10.61 -6.07 17.01
CA ASP A 267 12.01 -6.39 17.32
C ASP A 267 12.84 -5.11 17.51
N ASN A 268 13.76 -5.11 18.48
CA ASN A 268 14.61 -3.94 18.76
C ASN A 268 15.36 -3.45 17.53
N PHE A 269 15.79 -4.35 16.65
CA PHE A 269 16.51 -4.00 15.43
C PHE A 269 15.65 -3.14 14.49
N TRP A 270 14.33 -3.30 14.51
CA TRP A 270 13.42 -2.45 13.73
C TRP A 270 13.53 -0.97 14.09
N TYR A 271 13.57 -0.66 15.38
CA TYR A 271 13.72 0.72 15.84
C TYR A 271 15.11 1.28 15.51
N ASP A 272 16.16 0.46 15.60
CA ASP A 272 17.53 0.86 15.18
C ASP A 272 17.56 1.23 13.70
N LEU A 273 16.83 0.49 12.85
CA LEU A 273 16.69 0.81 11.43
C LEU A 273 15.92 2.10 11.20
N CYS A 274 14.82 2.31 11.92
CA CYS A 274 14.02 3.54 11.84
C CYS A 274 14.84 4.76 12.28
N ASP A 275 15.63 4.64 13.34
CA ASP A 275 16.57 5.68 13.78
C ASP A 275 17.60 6.02 12.70
N LYS A 276 18.18 4.99 12.08
CA LYS A 276 19.27 5.12 11.11
C LYS A 276 18.81 5.68 9.77
N TYR A 277 17.68 5.22 9.28
CA TYR A 277 17.21 5.53 7.92
C TYR A 277 16.12 6.60 7.86
N GLY A 278 15.64 7.06 9.01
CA GLY A 278 14.69 8.16 9.10
C GLY A 278 13.26 7.74 8.82
N ILE A 279 12.65 7.03 9.76
CA ILE A 279 11.22 6.70 9.78
C ILE A 279 10.66 7.15 11.13
N TYR A 280 9.61 7.96 11.14
CA TYR A 280 8.86 8.29 12.34
C TYR A 280 8.09 7.07 12.82
N VAL A 281 8.16 6.75 14.11
CA VAL A 281 7.54 5.56 14.68
C VAL A 281 6.45 5.92 15.65
N VAL A 282 5.28 5.27 15.49
CA VAL A 282 4.28 5.10 16.54
C VAL A 282 4.53 3.75 17.21
N ALA A 283 5.05 3.77 18.42
CA ALA A 283 5.35 2.55 19.18
C ALA A 283 4.14 2.14 20.00
N GLU A 284 3.54 0.98 19.67
CA GLU A 284 2.29 0.53 20.28
C GLU A 284 2.51 -0.56 21.31
N ALA A 285 1.80 -0.45 22.44
CA ALA A 285 1.77 -1.48 23.46
C ALA A 285 0.97 -2.69 22.99
N ASN A 286 1.37 -3.89 23.41
CA ASN A 286 0.72 -5.16 23.05
C ASN A 286 -0.60 -5.33 23.83
N ILE A 287 -1.63 -4.56 23.44
CA ILE A 287 -2.97 -4.60 24.02
C ILE A 287 -4.00 -4.52 22.92
N GLU A 288 -4.74 -5.60 22.73
CA GLU A 288 -5.96 -5.65 21.94
C GLU A 288 -6.93 -6.64 22.57
N SER A 289 -8.19 -6.25 22.74
CA SER A 289 -9.24 -7.11 23.29
C SER A 289 -10.55 -6.98 22.52
N HIS A 290 -10.46 -6.99 21.19
CA HIS A 290 -11.57 -6.77 20.26
C HIS A 290 -12.76 -7.68 20.55
N GLY A 291 -12.52 -8.98 20.74
CA GLY A 291 -13.56 -9.96 21.04
C GLY A 291 -14.30 -9.77 22.38
N MET A 292 -13.77 -8.94 23.28
CA MET A 292 -14.43 -8.56 24.54
C MET A 292 -15.35 -7.34 24.40
N GLY A 293 -15.42 -6.73 23.19
CA GLY A 293 -16.25 -5.57 22.92
C GLY A 293 -15.75 -4.27 23.56
N TYR A 294 -16.50 -3.19 23.32
CA TYR A 294 -16.11 -1.82 23.72
C TYR A 294 -17.05 -1.21 24.77
N GLY A 295 -18.07 -1.96 25.19
CA GLY A 295 -19.09 -1.53 26.16
C GLY A 295 -18.66 -1.67 27.63
N GLU A 296 -19.59 -2.02 28.50
CA GLU A 296 -19.33 -2.18 29.93
C GLU A 296 -18.46 -3.41 30.26
N GLU A 297 -18.51 -4.44 29.40
CA GLU A 297 -17.76 -5.70 29.57
C GLU A 297 -16.29 -5.59 29.13
N THR A 298 -15.88 -4.44 28.57
CA THR A 298 -14.50 -4.27 28.07
C THR A 298 -13.47 -4.46 29.18
N LEU A 299 -12.35 -5.09 28.89
CA LEU A 299 -11.24 -5.27 29.82
C LEU A 299 -10.60 -3.94 30.24
N ALA A 300 -10.77 -2.87 29.46
CA ALA A 300 -10.35 -1.52 29.83
C ALA A 300 -10.99 -0.99 31.12
N LYS A 301 -12.16 -1.52 31.49
CA LYS A 301 -12.90 -1.17 32.72
C LYS A 301 -12.73 -2.22 33.81
N ASN A 302 -12.17 -3.37 33.53
CA ASN A 302 -12.00 -4.47 34.47
C ASN A 302 -10.78 -4.22 35.38
N PRO A 303 -10.97 -4.03 36.71
CA PRO A 303 -9.84 -3.76 37.62
C PRO A 303 -8.80 -4.88 37.69
N SER A 304 -9.17 -6.14 37.43
CA SER A 304 -8.23 -7.27 37.44
C SER A 304 -7.20 -7.20 36.30
N TYR A 305 -7.52 -6.51 35.21
CA TYR A 305 -6.64 -6.29 34.05
C TYR A 305 -5.86 -4.96 34.11
N LYS A 306 -6.08 -4.13 35.16
CA LYS A 306 -5.39 -2.83 35.26
C LYS A 306 -3.88 -2.97 35.27
N LYS A 307 -3.36 -3.93 36.05
CA LYS A 307 -1.91 -4.19 36.11
C LYS A 307 -1.34 -4.57 34.74
N ALA A 308 -2.00 -5.46 34.01
CA ALA A 308 -1.55 -5.89 32.68
C ALA A 308 -1.55 -4.73 31.67
N HIS A 309 -2.59 -3.88 31.65
CA HIS A 309 -2.62 -2.69 30.79
C HIS A 309 -1.46 -1.74 31.12
N LEU A 310 -1.23 -1.51 32.42
CA LEU A 310 -0.18 -0.59 32.84
C LEU A 310 1.21 -1.13 32.56
N GLU A 311 1.52 -2.38 32.87
CA GLU A 311 2.84 -2.98 32.69
C GLU A 311 3.20 -3.10 31.20
N ARG A 312 2.26 -3.44 30.33
CA ARG A 312 2.47 -3.51 28.87
C ARG A 312 2.85 -2.14 28.29
N ASN A 313 2.19 -1.09 28.74
CA ASN A 313 2.53 0.29 28.36
C ASN A 313 3.86 0.74 28.94
N GLN A 314 4.10 0.49 30.25
CA GLN A 314 5.34 0.84 30.91
C GLN A 314 6.56 0.20 30.23
N ARG A 315 6.47 -1.09 29.93
CA ARG A 315 7.57 -1.83 29.28
C ARG A 315 7.81 -1.38 27.84
N ASN A 316 6.75 -1.05 27.10
CA ASN A 316 6.88 -0.47 25.77
C ASN A 316 7.67 0.85 25.82
N VAL A 317 7.32 1.76 26.74
CA VAL A 317 8.00 3.06 26.89
C VAL A 317 9.43 2.89 27.39
N GLN A 318 9.65 2.09 28.42
CA GLN A 318 10.99 1.88 29.00
C GLN A 318 11.96 1.26 27.99
N ARG A 319 11.48 0.29 27.21
CA ARG A 319 12.26 -0.36 26.14
C ARG A 319 12.60 0.61 25.00
N GLY A 320 11.63 1.42 24.57
CA GLY A 320 11.76 2.30 23.42
C GLY A 320 12.28 3.71 23.71
N PHE A 321 12.48 4.08 24.97
CA PHE A 321 12.70 5.48 25.38
C PHE A 321 13.85 6.18 24.63
N ASN A 322 14.96 5.50 24.38
CA ASN A 322 16.16 6.08 23.80
C ASN A 322 16.12 6.18 22.25
N HIS A 323 15.07 5.70 21.60
CA HIS A 323 14.96 5.77 20.14
C HIS A 323 14.44 7.13 19.67
N PRO A 324 15.24 7.93 18.94
CA PRO A 324 14.80 9.23 18.42
C PRO A 324 13.67 9.12 17.41
N SER A 325 13.56 8.00 16.69
CA SER A 325 12.50 7.77 15.71
C SER A 325 11.11 7.65 16.32
N ILE A 326 11.00 7.23 17.58
CA ILE A 326 9.70 7.15 18.26
C ILE A 326 9.20 8.56 18.55
N ILE A 327 8.08 8.92 17.89
CA ILE A 327 7.43 10.23 18.01
C ILE A 327 6.19 10.18 18.87
N PHE A 328 5.45 9.06 18.80
CA PHE A 328 4.23 8.81 19.57
C PHE A 328 4.32 7.52 20.34
N TRP A 329 3.71 7.50 21.53
CA TRP A 329 3.34 6.27 22.23
C TRP A 329 1.88 5.96 21.95
N SER A 330 1.57 4.70 21.64
CA SER A 330 0.20 4.23 21.47
C SER A 330 -0.14 3.24 22.58
N LEU A 331 -1.29 3.48 23.22
CA LEU A 331 -1.71 2.72 24.42
C LEU A 331 -2.14 1.28 24.08
N GLY A 332 -2.50 1.02 22.84
CA GLY A 332 -3.00 -0.25 22.34
C GLY A 332 -3.92 -0.07 21.14
N ASN A 333 -4.67 -1.10 20.82
CA ASN A 333 -5.58 -1.19 19.69
C ASN A 333 -6.90 -1.83 20.11
N GLU A 334 -8.03 -1.34 19.61
CA GLU A 334 -9.38 -1.95 19.65
C GLU A 334 -9.72 -2.71 20.94
N ALA A 335 -9.52 -2.07 22.09
CA ALA A 335 -9.66 -2.69 23.40
C ALA A 335 -10.68 -1.96 24.32
N GLY A 336 -11.59 -1.16 23.73
CA GLY A 336 -12.51 -0.31 24.48
C GLY A 336 -11.80 0.82 25.20
N TYR A 337 -12.54 1.64 25.94
CA TYR A 337 -11.96 2.77 26.69
C TYR A 337 -12.41 2.75 28.16
N GLY A 338 -11.48 3.03 29.05
CA GLY A 338 -11.77 3.05 30.47
C GLY A 338 -10.57 3.42 31.37
N PRO A 339 -10.75 3.29 32.71
CA PRO A 339 -9.76 3.71 33.70
C PRO A 339 -8.36 3.07 33.53
N ASN A 340 -8.29 1.87 32.93
CA ASN A 340 -7.00 1.18 32.74
C ASN A 340 -6.12 1.90 31.71
N PHE A 341 -6.72 2.40 30.63
CA PHE A 341 -6.02 3.21 29.64
C PHE A 341 -5.71 4.62 30.16
N GLU A 342 -6.61 5.23 30.92
CA GLU A 342 -6.36 6.53 31.52
C GLU A 342 -5.17 6.49 32.50
N ALA A 343 -5.06 5.41 33.29
CA ALA A 343 -3.92 5.20 34.18
C ALA A 343 -2.59 5.02 33.38
N ALA A 344 -2.63 4.32 32.25
CA ALA A 344 -1.48 4.18 31.38
C ALA A 344 -1.06 5.52 30.76
N TYR A 345 -2.03 6.32 30.29
CA TYR A 345 -1.77 7.66 29.78
C TYR A 345 -1.11 8.55 30.84
N ASP A 346 -1.69 8.61 32.04
CA ASP A 346 -1.15 9.43 33.12
C ASP A 346 0.29 9.02 33.49
N TRP A 347 0.55 7.72 33.54
CA TRP A 347 1.89 7.21 33.80
C TRP A 347 2.88 7.62 32.70
N ILE A 348 2.51 7.46 31.43
CA ILE A 348 3.39 7.82 30.27
C ILE A 348 3.70 9.32 30.29
N LYS A 349 2.69 10.18 30.49
CA LYS A 349 2.91 11.63 30.52
C LYS A 349 3.79 12.10 31.68
N ASN A 350 3.78 11.38 32.81
CA ASN A 350 4.70 11.61 33.91
C ASN A 350 6.12 11.14 33.60
N GLU A 351 6.26 10.02 32.90
CA GLU A 351 7.55 9.40 32.61
C GLU A 351 8.24 10.03 31.38
N ASP A 352 7.46 10.32 30.35
CA ASP A 352 7.92 10.95 29.11
C ASP A 352 6.98 12.08 28.66
N PRO A 353 7.13 13.28 29.20
CA PRO A 353 6.32 14.42 28.78
C PRO A 353 6.65 14.92 27.38
N SER A 354 7.75 14.45 26.76
CA SER A 354 8.25 14.96 25.48
C SER A 354 7.51 14.41 24.26
N ARG A 355 6.89 13.22 24.37
CA ARG A 355 6.19 12.58 23.25
C ARG A 355 4.68 12.60 23.45
N ALA A 356 3.96 12.67 22.33
CA ALA A 356 2.51 12.57 22.30
C ALA A 356 2.05 11.12 22.52
N VAL A 357 0.82 10.97 23.02
CA VAL A 357 0.17 9.69 23.28
C VAL A 357 -1.12 9.61 22.48
N GLN A 358 -1.32 8.48 21.77
CA GLN A 358 -2.54 8.21 21.03
C GLN A 358 -3.22 6.91 21.47
N TYR A 359 -4.51 6.82 21.21
CA TYR A 359 -5.34 5.62 21.29
C TYR A 359 -6.72 5.89 20.67
N GLU A 360 -7.15 5.08 19.70
CA GLU A 360 -8.34 5.40 18.90
C GLU A 360 -9.64 5.36 19.70
N GLN A 361 -9.79 4.43 20.67
CA GLN A 361 -11.01 4.33 21.50
C GLN A 361 -11.17 5.47 22.51
N ALA A 362 -10.13 6.26 22.73
CA ALA A 362 -10.24 7.50 23.51
C ALA A 362 -11.06 8.58 22.77
N GLY A 363 -11.19 8.46 21.46
CA GLY A 363 -11.98 9.38 20.64
C GLY A 363 -11.52 10.85 20.75
N LYS A 364 -12.46 11.76 20.53
CA LYS A 364 -12.19 13.21 20.57
C LYS A 364 -11.90 13.74 21.98
N ASN A 365 -12.53 13.17 23.00
CA ASN A 365 -12.61 13.74 24.35
C ASN A 365 -11.87 12.92 25.42
N GLY A 366 -11.41 11.71 25.11
CA GLY A 366 -10.69 10.87 26.07
C GLY A 366 -9.25 11.36 26.32
N LYS A 367 -8.57 10.75 27.29
CA LYS A 367 -7.20 11.09 27.65
C LYS A 367 -6.20 10.61 26.61
N THR A 368 -5.99 11.44 25.58
CA THR A 368 -4.92 11.30 24.58
C THR A 368 -4.56 12.67 24.05
N ASP A 369 -3.41 12.77 23.39
CA ASP A 369 -2.92 14.02 22.78
C ASP A 369 -3.33 14.16 21.32
N ILE A 370 -3.65 13.03 20.65
CA ILE A 370 -3.96 12.96 19.23
C ILE A 370 -5.36 12.36 19.07
N PHE A 371 -6.15 12.91 18.16
CA PHE A 371 -7.34 12.25 17.63
C PHE A 371 -6.94 11.35 16.47
N CYS A 372 -7.00 10.05 16.70
CA CYS A 372 -6.52 9.04 15.75
C CYS A 372 -7.63 8.02 15.41
N PRO A 373 -8.70 8.45 14.75
CA PRO A 373 -9.78 7.55 14.36
C PRO A 373 -9.30 6.52 13.34
N MET A 374 -10.09 5.45 13.21
CA MET A 374 -9.90 4.44 12.16
C MET A 374 -10.92 4.64 11.05
N TYR A 375 -10.46 4.56 9.79
CA TYR A 375 -11.30 4.55 8.59
C TYR A 375 -12.32 5.70 8.54
N TYR A 376 -11.89 6.86 9.03
CA TYR A 376 -12.71 8.06 8.99
C TYR A 376 -12.89 8.49 7.54
N ASN A 377 -14.13 8.72 7.14
CA ASN A 377 -14.44 9.09 5.76
C ASN A 377 -14.03 10.55 5.46
N TYR A 378 -14.05 10.93 4.20
CA TYR A 378 -13.60 12.25 3.73
C TYR A 378 -14.39 13.40 4.37
N GLU A 379 -15.71 13.26 4.46
CA GLU A 379 -16.60 14.29 5.04
C GLU A 379 -16.33 14.49 6.53
N ASP A 380 -16.19 13.40 7.27
CA ASP A 380 -15.91 13.46 8.70
C ASP A 380 -14.50 14.02 9.01
N CYS A 381 -13.50 13.67 8.18
CA CYS A 381 -12.17 14.28 8.25
C CYS A 381 -12.23 15.80 8.03
N ALA A 382 -12.99 16.25 7.02
CA ALA A 382 -13.17 17.67 6.73
C ALA A 382 -13.89 18.39 7.88
N LYS A 383 -15.03 17.85 8.36
CA LYS A 383 -15.79 18.40 9.49
C LYS A 383 -14.94 18.55 10.75
N TYR A 384 -14.19 17.51 11.11
CA TYR A 384 -13.30 17.58 12.27
C TYR A 384 -12.24 18.66 12.10
N SER A 385 -11.63 18.73 10.91
CA SER A 385 -10.56 19.69 10.61
C SER A 385 -11.04 21.14 10.62
N GLU A 386 -12.28 21.38 10.23
CA GLU A 386 -12.92 22.71 10.23
C GLU A 386 -13.40 23.16 11.62
N ASP A 387 -13.61 22.23 12.54
CA ASP A 387 -14.10 22.53 13.88
C ASP A 387 -12.98 23.10 14.76
N ASN A 388 -13.02 24.42 14.96
CA ASN A 388 -12.04 25.15 15.78
C ASN A 388 -12.10 24.80 17.27
N SER A 389 -13.15 24.14 17.76
CA SER A 389 -13.25 23.67 19.14
C SER A 389 -12.36 22.46 19.41
N MET A 390 -12.00 21.70 18.36
CA MET A 390 -11.15 20.52 18.42
C MET A 390 -9.67 20.92 18.47
N GLN A 391 -8.99 20.59 19.57
CA GLN A 391 -7.62 20.99 19.85
C GLN A 391 -6.58 19.87 19.62
N LYS A 392 -7.02 18.66 19.29
CA LYS A 392 -6.12 17.55 18.96
C LYS A 392 -5.85 17.52 17.46
N PRO A 393 -4.61 17.25 17.01
CA PRO A 393 -4.35 16.97 15.60
C PRO A 393 -5.10 15.70 15.17
N LEU A 394 -5.55 15.68 13.92
CA LEU A 394 -6.13 14.50 13.28
C LEU A 394 -5.01 13.73 12.55
N ILE A 395 -4.75 12.53 13.01
CA ILE A 395 -3.81 11.59 12.39
C ILE A 395 -4.44 10.21 12.48
N GLN A 396 -4.98 9.69 11.38
CA GLN A 396 -5.67 8.40 11.42
C GLN A 396 -4.68 7.28 11.74
N CYS A 397 -4.91 6.52 12.80
CA CYS A 397 -4.04 5.37 13.11
C CYS A 397 -4.23 4.23 12.12
N GLU A 398 -5.39 4.18 11.47
CA GLU A 398 -5.67 3.30 10.34
C GLU A 398 -6.57 4.03 9.34
N TYR A 399 -6.21 3.98 8.07
CA TYR A 399 -7.04 4.51 6.99
C TYR A 399 -6.70 3.79 5.68
N ALA A 400 -7.50 4.06 4.65
CA ALA A 400 -7.24 3.59 3.29
C ALA A 400 -6.92 2.09 3.24
N HIS A 401 -7.88 1.27 3.68
CA HIS A 401 -7.76 -0.19 3.79
C HIS A 401 -7.40 -0.84 2.45
N ALA A 402 -6.23 -1.49 2.38
CA ALA A 402 -5.57 -1.90 1.13
C ALA A 402 -5.85 -3.36 0.74
N MET A 403 -7.03 -3.88 1.03
CA MET A 403 -7.40 -5.27 0.77
C MET A 403 -7.63 -5.53 -0.73
N GLY A 404 -6.81 -6.40 -1.32
CA GLY A 404 -6.91 -6.79 -2.73
C GLY A 404 -6.76 -5.60 -3.67
N ASN A 405 -7.58 -5.55 -4.74
CA ASN A 405 -7.57 -4.45 -5.70
C ASN A 405 -8.33 -3.24 -5.12
N SER A 406 -7.59 -2.29 -4.55
CA SER A 406 -8.11 -1.21 -3.71
C SER A 406 -7.35 0.11 -3.89
N GLN A 407 -7.41 1.01 -2.91
CA GLN A 407 -6.76 2.34 -2.90
C GLN A 407 -7.31 3.33 -3.93
N GLY A 408 -8.54 3.13 -4.39
CA GLY A 408 -9.27 4.15 -5.12
C GLY A 408 -9.74 5.27 -4.20
N GLY A 409 -9.48 6.53 -4.56
CA GLY A 409 -9.81 7.68 -3.70
C GLY A 409 -8.71 8.04 -2.69
N PHE A 410 -7.52 7.49 -2.81
CA PHE A 410 -6.39 7.86 -1.97
C PHE A 410 -5.97 9.32 -2.17
N LYS A 411 -6.08 9.82 -3.40
CA LYS A 411 -5.89 11.24 -3.74
C LYS A 411 -6.72 12.16 -2.86
N GLU A 412 -8.00 11.86 -2.70
CA GLU A 412 -8.95 12.71 -1.98
C GLU A 412 -8.61 12.85 -0.50
N TYR A 413 -8.06 11.82 0.14
CA TYR A 413 -7.51 11.94 1.49
C TYR A 413 -6.33 12.92 1.53
N TRP A 414 -5.41 12.84 0.57
CA TRP A 414 -4.23 13.72 0.56
C TRP A 414 -4.53 15.14 0.11
N ASP A 415 -5.57 15.33 -0.68
CA ASP A 415 -6.11 16.67 -0.95
C ASP A 415 -6.62 17.34 0.35
N LEU A 416 -7.31 16.59 1.23
CA LEU A 416 -7.76 17.08 2.53
C LEU A 416 -6.59 17.33 3.50
N ILE A 417 -5.64 16.41 3.57
CA ILE A 417 -4.45 16.53 4.44
C ILE A 417 -3.65 17.80 4.07
N ARG A 418 -3.45 18.03 2.79
CA ARG A 418 -2.75 19.24 2.31
C ARG A 418 -3.56 20.53 2.45
N LYS A 419 -4.87 20.42 2.54
CA LYS A 419 -5.78 21.56 2.72
C LYS A 419 -5.88 22.02 4.18
N TYR A 420 -5.93 21.07 5.12
CA TYR A 420 -6.22 21.34 6.53
C TYR A 420 -4.99 21.12 7.42
N PRO A 421 -4.44 22.19 8.03
CA PRO A 421 -3.24 22.07 8.89
C PRO A 421 -3.39 21.09 10.05
N LYS A 422 -4.60 20.95 10.61
CA LYS A 422 -4.91 20.02 11.69
C LYS A 422 -4.86 18.55 11.26
N TYR A 423 -5.05 18.26 9.97
CA TYR A 423 -5.03 16.91 9.43
C TYR A 423 -3.63 16.58 8.90
N GLN A 424 -2.82 15.89 9.70
CA GLN A 424 -1.39 15.72 9.42
C GLN A 424 -1.03 14.38 8.78
N GLY A 425 -1.99 13.56 8.36
CA GLY A 425 -1.72 12.30 7.71
C GLY A 425 -2.39 11.10 8.36
N GLY A 426 -1.79 9.94 8.19
CA GLY A 426 -2.31 8.68 8.71
C GLY A 426 -1.42 7.50 8.38
N PHE A 427 -1.86 6.33 8.86
CA PHE A 427 -1.18 5.04 8.69
C PHE A 427 -2.10 4.11 7.89
N ILE A 428 -1.67 3.71 6.70
CA ILE A 428 -2.45 2.82 5.83
C ILE A 428 -2.50 1.43 6.46
N TRP A 429 -3.66 0.83 6.54
CA TRP A 429 -3.83 -0.57 6.88
C TRP A 429 -3.76 -1.43 5.62
N ASP A 430 -2.72 -2.27 5.36
CA ASP A 430 -1.47 -2.23 6.08
C ASP A 430 -0.28 -2.39 5.10
N PHE A 431 0.94 -2.58 5.60
CA PHE A 431 2.14 -2.57 4.77
C PHE A 431 2.32 -3.84 3.94
N VAL A 432 2.09 -5.03 4.52
CA VAL A 432 2.38 -6.31 3.88
C VAL A 432 1.21 -7.28 4.00
N ASP A 433 0.85 -7.95 2.90
CA ASP A 433 -0.09 -9.07 2.93
C ASP A 433 0.41 -10.15 3.91
N GLN A 434 -0.45 -10.54 4.87
CA GLN A 434 -0.05 -11.39 5.98
C GLN A 434 -0.39 -12.86 5.69
N SER A 435 0.12 -13.39 4.59
CA SER A 435 -0.09 -14.77 4.16
C SER A 435 1.19 -15.57 4.19
N VAL A 436 1.06 -16.90 4.28
CA VAL A 436 2.18 -17.85 4.29
C VAL A 436 2.28 -18.58 2.97
N ARG A 437 3.51 -18.86 2.56
CA ARG A 437 3.79 -19.66 1.36
C ARG A 437 3.32 -21.09 1.55
N TRP A 438 2.54 -21.57 0.58
CA TRP A 438 1.95 -22.90 0.62
C TRP A 438 1.84 -23.51 -0.77
N THR A 439 1.42 -24.74 -0.84
CA THR A 439 1.13 -25.42 -2.10
C THR A 439 -0.38 -25.52 -2.30
N GLY A 440 -0.89 -24.94 -3.39
CA GLY A 440 -2.30 -24.99 -3.77
C GLY A 440 -2.76 -26.35 -4.24
N LYS A 441 -4.06 -26.51 -4.45
CA LYS A 441 -4.70 -27.74 -4.90
C LYS A 441 -4.18 -28.25 -6.25
N ASN A 442 -3.75 -27.35 -7.12
CA ASN A 442 -3.18 -27.64 -8.44
C ASN A 442 -1.64 -27.80 -8.42
N GLY A 443 -1.01 -27.83 -7.25
CA GLY A 443 0.44 -27.95 -7.10
C GLY A 443 1.23 -26.66 -7.32
N LYS A 444 0.58 -25.53 -7.64
CA LYS A 444 1.23 -24.22 -7.78
C LYS A 444 1.44 -23.60 -6.39
N MET A 445 2.42 -22.70 -6.28
CA MET A 445 2.64 -21.91 -5.08
C MET A 445 1.48 -20.92 -4.90
N ILE A 446 0.96 -20.85 -3.69
CA ILE A 446 -0.04 -19.88 -3.25
C ILE A 446 0.42 -19.17 -1.99
N TYR A 447 -0.21 -18.06 -1.69
CA TYR A 447 -0.16 -17.43 -0.37
C TYR A 447 -1.42 -17.84 0.40
N ALA A 448 -1.23 -18.67 1.43
CA ALA A 448 -2.31 -19.24 2.21
C ALA A 448 -2.78 -18.30 3.31
N TYR A 449 -4.07 -18.24 3.54
CA TYR A 449 -4.74 -17.40 4.52
C TYR A 449 -5.73 -18.21 5.37
N GLY A 450 -6.46 -17.56 6.27
CA GLY A 450 -7.41 -18.21 7.17
C GLY A 450 -8.40 -19.13 6.45
N GLY A 451 -8.53 -20.37 6.94
CA GLY A 451 -9.35 -21.44 6.35
C GLY A 451 -8.60 -22.45 5.49
N ASP A 452 -7.38 -22.13 5.03
CA ASP A 452 -6.57 -23.06 4.21
C ASP A 452 -5.99 -24.22 5.03
N PHE A 453 -5.68 -23.99 6.30
CA PHE A 453 -4.98 -24.98 7.14
C PHE A 453 -5.91 -26.01 7.77
N ASN A 454 -7.15 -25.62 8.08
CA ASN A 454 -8.18 -26.51 8.61
C ASN A 454 -9.57 -25.85 8.49
N LYS A 455 -10.62 -26.64 8.81
CA LYS A 455 -12.02 -26.20 8.76
C LYS A 455 -12.64 -26.01 10.16
N PHE A 456 -11.85 -26.09 11.21
CA PHE A 456 -12.34 -26.13 12.59
C PHE A 456 -12.11 -24.83 13.34
N ASP A 457 -10.98 -24.16 13.06
CA ASP A 457 -10.62 -22.89 13.69
C ASP A 457 -11.42 -21.75 13.06
N ALA A 458 -11.67 -20.72 13.83
CA ALA A 458 -12.26 -19.48 13.34
C ALA A 458 -11.35 -18.85 12.26
N SER A 459 -11.98 -18.28 11.25
CA SER A 459 -11.26 -17.65 10.15
C SER A 459 -12.09 -16.53 9.54
N ASP A 460 -11.46 -15.41 9.27
CA ASP A 460 -12.01 -14.29 8.51
C ASP A 460 -11.59 -14.34 7.02
N ASN A 461 -11.27 -15.54 6.50
CA ASN A 461 -10.85 -15.73 5.11
C ASN A 461 -9.58 -14.90 4.82
N ASN A 462 -9.53 -14.16 3.70
CA ASN A 462 -8.39 -13.35 3.32
C ASN A 462 -8.33 -11.95 3.99
N PHE A 463 -9.00 -11.77 5.14
CA PHE A 463 -9.04 -10.47 5.81
C PHE A 463 -7.70 -10.05 6.45
N CYS A 464 -6.69 -10.92 6.43
CA CYS A 464 -5.30 -10.63 6.77
C CYS A 464 -4.45 -10.16 5.57
N ASP A 465 -5.02 -10.12 4.35
CA ASP A 465 -4.31 -9.75 3.13
C ASP A 465 -4.69 -8.34 2.71
N ASN A 466 -4.14 -7.36 3.41
CA ASN A 466 -4.43 -5.94 3.27
C ASN A 466 -3.19 -5.14 2.85
N GLY A 467 -2.18 -5.82 2.32
CA GLY A 467 -0.86 -5.25 2.12
C GLY A 467 -0.76 -4.28 0.93
N LEU A 468 0.03 -3.22 1.12
CA LEU A 468 0.56 -2.41 0.03
C LEU A 468 1.55 -3.22 -0.83
N ILE A 469 2.15 -4.25 -0.23
CA ILE A 469 3.07 -5.17 -0.89
C ILE A 469 2.68 -6.62 -0.59
N SER A 470 3.07 -7.51 -1.50
CA SER A 470 2.87 -8.96 -1.33
C SER A 470 3.71 -9.51 -0.18
N PRO A 471 3.43 -10.76 0.30
CA PRO A 471 4.25 -11.40 1.32
C PRO A 471 5.74 -11.49 0.95
N ASP A 472 6.07 -11.63 -0.34
CA ASP A 472 7.45 -11.64 -0.86
C ASP A 472 8.05 -10.24 -1.08
N ARG A 473 7.37 -9.17 -0.62
CA ARG A 473 7.82 -7.78 -0.72
C ARG A 473 7.83 -7.24 -2.16
N VAL A 474 6.95 -7.76 -3.00
CA VAL A 474 6.70 -7.20 -4.32
C VAL A 474 5.57 -6.15 -4.18
N PRO A 475 5.77 -4.92 -4.68
CA PRO A 475 4.74 -3.90 -4.63
C PRO A 475 3.45 -4.35 -5.33
N ASN A 476 2.31 -4.25 -4.64
CA ASN A 476 1.01 -4.37 -5.27
C ASN A 476 0.74 -3.14 -6.15
N PRO A 477 -0.14 -3.20 -7.16
CA PRO A 477 -0.40 -2.08 -8.06
C PRO A 477 -0.73 -0.77 -7.36
N HIS A 478 -1.46 -0.84 -6.25
CA HIS A 478 -1.84 0.33 -5.48
C HIS A 478 -0.69 0.96 -4.67
N MET A 479 0.41 0.24 -4.44
CA MET A 479 1.61 0.82 -3.79
C MET A 479 2.21 1.98 -4.59
N TYR A 480 2.12 1.92 -5.92
CA TYR A 480 2.61 2.99 -6.79
C TYR A 480 1.80 4.28 -6.63
N GLU A 481 0.48 4.16 -6.46
CA GLU A 481 -0.40 5.31 -6.18
C GLU A 481 -0.08 5.94 -4.83
N VAL A 482 0.16 5.13 -3.80
CA VAL A 482 0.59 5.60 -2.49
C VAL A 482 1.93 6.34 -2.59
N GLY A 483 2.91 5.75 -3.26
CA GLY A 483 4.22 6.37 -3.47
C GLY A 483 4.15 7.71 -4.19
N TYR A 484 3.22 7.86 -5.15
CA TYR A 484 2.99 9.11 -5.85
C TYR A 484 2.42 10.19 -4.94
N TYR A 485 1.34 9.91 -4.17
CA TYR A 485 0.74 10.91 -3.28
C TYR A 485 1.56 11.18 -2.02
N TYR A 486 2.50 10.30 -1.69
CA TYR A 486 3.46 10.48 -0.59
C TYR A 486 4.73 11.25 -1.01
N GLN A 487 4.91 11.58 -2.29
CA GLN A 487 6.11 12.31 -2.74
C GLN A 487 6.20 13.70 -2.12
N ASP A 488 7.42 14.23 -2.04
CA ASP A 488 7.75 15.50 -1.39
C ASP A 488 8.11 16.64 -2.38
N ILE A 489 7.99 16.38 -3.68
CA ILE A 489 8.25 17.40 -4.72
C ILE A 489 7.08 17.37 -5.69
N TRP A 490 6.50 18.54 -5.95
CA TRP A 490 5.34 18.69 -6.81
C TRP A 490 5.61 19.67 -7.92
N THR A 491 5.20 19.33 -9.14
CA THR A 491 5.36 20.18 -10.31
C THR A 491 3.99 20.58 -10.84
N THR A 492 3.79 21.87 -11.00
CA THR A 492 2.59 22.45 -11.60
C THR A 492 2.96 23.35 -12.78
N PRO A 493 2.01 23.61 -13.70
CA PRO A 493 2.25 24.52 -14.81
C PRO A 493 2.62 25.94 -14.34
N GLY A 494 3.69 26.52 -14.93
CA GLY A 494 3.93 27.94 -14.97
C GLY A 494 3.42 28.53 -16.30
N ASP A 495 4.18 29.46 -16.89
CA ASP A 495 3.93 29.87 -18.27
C ASP A 495 4.58 28.86 -19.23
N LEU A 496 3.81 27.83 -19.57
CA LEU A 496 4.29 26.72 -20.41
C LEU A 496 4.69 27.20 -21.82
N SER A 497 4.17 28.33 -22.30
CA SER A 497 4.57 28.92 -23.58
C SER A 497 6.02 29.41 -23.58
N LYS A 498 6.55 29.71 -22.40
CA LYS A 498 7.95 30.06 -22.16
C LYS A 498 8.80 28.91 -21.64
N GLY A 499 8.21 27.72 -21.52
CA GLY A 499 8.87 26.57 -20.92
C GLY A 499 8.97 26.64 -19.39
N GLU A 500 8.14 27.44 -18.74
CA GLU A 500 8.19 27.61 -17.29
C GLU A 500 7.32 26.60 -16.57
N ILE A 501 7.90 25.93 -15.56
CA ILE A 501 7.21 25.08 -14.60
C ILE A 501 7.41 25.62 -13.19
N LYS A 502 6.49 25.32 -12.28
CA LYS A 502 6.60 25.63 -10.86
C LYS A 502 6.92 24.37 -10.09
N VAL A 503 8.00 24.39 -9.32
CA VAL A 503 8.46 23.28 -8.49
C VAL A 503 8.26 23.64 -7.04
N TYR A 504 7.39 22.90 -6.34
CA TYR A 504 7.14 23.04 -4.91
C TYR A 504 7.90 21.94 -4.15
N ASN A 505 8.72 22.37 -3.18
CA ASN A 505 9.41 21.49 -2.25
C ASN A 505 8.56 21.32 -0.99
N GLU A 506 7.91 20.17 -0.84
CA GLU A 506 7.10 19.83 0.35
C GLU A 506 7.96 19.31 1.53
N ASN A 507 9.26 19.07 1.35
CA ASN A 507 10.15 18.78 2.46
C ASN A 507 10.13 19.91 3.49
N PHE A 508 10.30 19.59 4.76
CA PHE A 508 10.32 20.56 5.85
C PHE A 508 11.73 20.98 6.27
N PHE A 509 12.75 20.17 5.97
CA PHE A 509 14.09 20.34 6.53
C PHE A 509 15.20 20.39 5.48
N ARG A 510 14.96 19.96 4.26
CA ARG A 510 15.98 19.90 3.21
C ARG A 510 15.55 20.65 1.95
N ASP A 511 16.51 21.29 1.30
CA ASP A 511 16.33 21.83 -0.04
C ASP A 511 16.43 20.73 -1.12
N LEU A 512 16.31 21.11 -2.38
CA LEU A 512 16.38 20.17 -3.50
C LEU A 512 17.78 19.99 -4.09
N SER A 513 18.84 20.45 -3.44
CA SER A 513 20.22 20.38 -3.97
C SER A 513 20.75 18.94 -4.14
N ALA A 514 20.19 17.98 -3.39
CA ALA A 514 20.56 16.56 -3.51
C ALA A 514 19.96 15.86 -4.73
N TYR A 515 19.07 16.54 -5.44
CA TYR A 515 18.35 15.99 -6.58
C TYR A 515 18.72 16.71 -7.88
N TYR A 516 18.46 16.03 -9.01
CA TYR A 516 18.39 16.64 -10.33
C TYR A 516 17.02 16.37 -10.94
N LEU A 517 16.60 17.23 -11.86
CA LEU A 517 15.37 17.08 -12.62
C LEU A 517 15.69 16.56 -14.00
N GLU A 518 15.05 15.48 -14.41
CA GLU A 518 14.98 15.03 -15.80
C GLU A 518 13.59 15.34 -16.35
N TRP A 519 13.55 15.76 -17.62
CA TRP A 519 12.28 16.00 -18.29
C TRP A 519 12.27 15.42 -19.69
N GLU A 520 11.09 15.03 -20.12
CA GLU A 520 10.84 14.48 -21.45
C GLU A 520 9.57 15.10 -22.03
N MET A 521 9.66 15.58 -23.28
CA MET A 521 8.49 15.97 -24.07
C MET A 521 8.01 14.82 -24.90
N LEU A 522 6.71 14.54 -24.80
CA LEU A 522 6.04 13.50 -25.59
C LEU A 522 5.09 14.13 -26.60
N LYS A 523 5.22 13.71 -27.84
CA LYS A 523 4.28 14.01 -28.95
C LYS A 523 3.51 12.76 -29.30
N GLY A 524 2.19 12.78 -29.09
CA GLY A 524 1.36 11.60 -29.34
C GLY A 524 1.85 10.35 -28.56
N GLY A 525 2.32 10.53 -27.34
CA GLY A 525 2.83 9.46 -26.47
C GLY A 525 4.29 9.01 -26.71
N LYS A 526 4.98 9.57 -27.71
CA LYS A 526 6.40 9.26 -28.01
C LYS A 526 7.31 10.37 -27.54
N VAL A 527 8.39 10.03 -26.85
CA VAL A 527 9.43 10.99 -26.45
C VAL A 527 10.10 11.56 -27.70
N VAL A 528 10.12 12.89 -27.81
CA VAL A 528 10.72 13.62 -28.93
C VAL A 528 11.83 14.57 -28.50
N ARG A 529 11.86 14.95 -27.24
CA ARG A 529 12.90 15.82 -26.67
C ARG A 529 13.05 15.54 -25.18
N SER A 530 14.25 15.68 -24.67
CA SER A 530 14.54 15.50 -23.25
C SER A 530 15.63 16.44 -22.79
N GLY A 531 15.75 16.61 -21.50
CA GLY A 531 16.81 17.41 -20.89
C GLY A 531 16.94 17.17 -19.40
N ARG A 532 17.89 17.87 -18.80
CA ARG A 532 18.23 17.74 -17.40
C ARG A 532 18.55 19.10 -16.77
N VAL A 533 18.18 19.27 -15.50
CA VAL A 533 18.53 20.43 -14.67
C VAL A 533 19.19 19.93 -13.40
N ASP A 534 20.48 20.28 -13.21
CA ASP A 534 21.25 19.80 -12.06
C ASP A 534 21.20 20.75 -10.85
N ASP A 535 20.95 22.03 -11.06
CA ASP A 535 20.94 23.04 -9.99
C ASP A 535 19.50 23.38 -9.59
N LEU A 536 19.00 22.65 -8.60
CA LEU A 536 17.65 22.84 -8.05
C LEU A 536 17.75 23.63 -6.74
N LYS A 537 17.56 24.96 -6.81
CA LYS A 537 17.58 25.86 -5.65
C LYS A 537 16.16 26.12 -5.15
N VAL A 538 15.57 25.15 -4.49
CA VAL A 538 14.24 25.27 -3.91
C VAL A 538 14.32 24.95 -2.43
N ALA A 539 14.15 25.99 -1.60
CA ALA A 539 14.15 25.85 -0.15
C ALA A 539 12.94 25.04 0.36
N PRO A 540 13.02 24.44 1.57
CA PRO A 540 11.89 23.73 2.18
C PRO A 540 10.63 24.59 2.21
N GLN A 541 9.49 23.99 1.88
CA GLN A 541 8.16 24.62 1.88
C GLN A 541 8.03 25.83 0.92
N GLN A 542 8.90 25.92 -0.08
CA GLN A 542 8.91 27.00 -1.06
C GLN A 542 8.66 26.49 -2.47
N THR A 543 8.20 27.39 -3.33
CA THR A 543 8.01 27.15 -4.76
C THR A 543 9.00 28.01 -5.56
N SER A 544 9.64 27.42 -6.55
CA SER A 544 10.50 28.13 -7.52
C SER A 544 10.01 27.88 -8.94
N THR A 545 10.18 28.88 -9.80
CA THR A 545 9.94 28.74 -11.23
C THR A 545 11.23 28.28 -11.91
N ILE A 546 11.14 27.19 -12.68
CA ILE A 546 12.25 26.64 -13.47
C ILE A 546 11.88 26.74 -14.93
N ARG A 547 12.80 27.19 -15.75
CA ARG A 547 12.63 27.30 -17.20
C ARG A 547 13.32 26.11 -17.89
N LEU A 548 12.54 25.38 -18.70
CA LEU A 548 12.99 24.27 -19.54
C LEU A 548 13.04 24.70 -21.00
N ASP A 549 14.00 24.17 -21.75
CA ASP A 549 14.09 24.45 -23.20
C ASP A 549 13.19 23.47 -23.98
N LEU A 550 11.88 23.69 -23.92
CA LEU A 550 10.88 22.81 -24.52
C LEU A 550 10.82 22.93 -26.05
N GLY A 551 11.24 24.08 -26.61
CA GLY A 551 11.04 24.35 -28.03
C GLY A 551 9.58 24.60 -28.40
N GLU A 552 9.28 24.50 -29.70
CA GLU A 552 7.93 24.76 -30.22
C GLU A 552 7.07 23.48 -30.22
N THR A 553 5.80 23.65 -29.89
CA THR A 553 4.77 22.59 -29.99
C THR A 553 3.74 22.94 -31.07
N CYS A 554 3.21 21.93 -31.76
CA CYS A 554 2.09 22.14 -32.68
C CYS A 554 0.76 21.79 -31.99
N GLN A 555 -0.32 22.45 -32.41
CA GLN A 555 -1.67 22.15 -31.92
C GLN A 555 -2.33 20.94 -32.60
N CYS A 556 -1.57 20.20 -33.39
CA CYS A 556 -2.06 19.12 -34.25
C CYS A 556 -2.24 17.78 -33.52
N THR A 557 -1.63 17.60 -32.34
CA THR A 557 -1.69 16.36 -31.56
C THR A 557 -1.51 16.67 -30.07
N GLU A 558 -1.72 15.65 -29.22
CA GLU A 558 -1.43 15.76 -27.79
C GLU A 558 0.06 15.90 -27.53
N TRP A 559 0.41 16.84 -26.66
CA TRP A 559 1.76 17.03 -26.16
C TRP A 559 1.75 16.98 -24.64
N LEU A 560 2.67 16.21 -24.09
CA LEU A 560 2.86 16.01 -22.65
C LEU A 560 4.29 16.34 -22.25
N LEU A 561 4.46 16.74 -21.00
CA LEU A 561 5.76 16.95 -20.38
C LEU A 561 5.86 16.05 -19.14
N ASN A 562 6.76 15.08 -19.16
CA ASN A 562 7.14 14.31 -17.99
C ASN A 562 8.27 15.04 -17.26
N VAL A 563 8.16 15.12 -15.96
CA VAL A 563 9.25 15.57 -15.09
C VAL A 563 9.50 14.52 -14.01
N SER A 564 10.76 14.28 -13.69
CA SER A 564 11.15 13.38 -12.62
C SER A 564 12.34 13.92 -11.85
N TYR A 565 12.30 13.72 -10.53
CA TYR A 565 13.35 14.16 -9.62
C TYR A 565 14.10 12.95 -9.10
N LYS A 566 15.43 12.96 -9.26
CA LYS A 566 16.29 11.82 -9.00
C LYS A 566 17.43 12.17 -8.07
N LEU A 567 17.84 11.21 -7.23
CA LEU A 567 19.00 11.36 -6.36
C LEU A 567 20.29 11.50 -7.17
N LYS A 568 21.11 12.51 -6.88
CA LYS A 568 22.46 12.66 -7.45
C LYS A 568 23.41 11.58 -6.96
N ASN A 569 23.33 11.26 -5.68
CA ASN A 569 24.18 10.27 -5.02
C ASN A 569 23.32 9.25 -4.30
N ARG A 570 23.94 8.11 -3.96
CA ARG A 570 23.33 7.12 -3.06
C ARG A 570 22.98 7.79 -1.72
N GLU A 571 21.79 7.54 -1.21
CA GLU A 571 21.33 8.03 0.08
C GLU A 571 20.69 6.89 0.89
N GLY A 572 21.33 6.50 1.97
CA GLY A 572 20.89 5.35 2.77
C GLY A 572 20.81 4.07 1.94
N LEU A 573 19.60 3.53 1.83
CA LEU A 573 19.29 2.31 1.05
C LEU A 573 18.88 2.60 -0.39
N LEU A 574 18.76 3.88 -0.77
CA LEU A 574 18.36 4.28 -2.12
C LEU A 574 19.60 4.54 -3.01
N PRO A 575 19.68 3.96 -4.21
CA PRO A 575 20.79 4.19 -5.13
C PRO A 575 20.76 5.59 -5.75
N ALA A 576 21.90 6.04 -6.26
CA ALA A 576 21.95 7.19 -7.14
C ALA A 576 21.03 6.96 -8.36
N GLY A 577 20.35 8.00 -8.83
CA GLY A 577 19.40 7.92 -9.93
C GLY A 577 18.00 7.43 -9.53
N HIS A 578 17.77 7.08 -8.27
CA HIS A 578 16.42 6.72 -7.81
C HIS A 578 15.46 7.91 -7.95
N THR A 579 14.30 7.68 -8.58
CA THR A 579 13.24 8.68 -8.73
C THR A 579 12.45 8.84 -7.45
N VAL A 580 12.52 10.02 -6.82
CA VAL A 580 11.82 10.32 -5.57
C VAL A 580 10.46 10.98 -5.81
N ALA A 581 10.28 11.62 -6.96
CA ALA A 581 9.03 12.29 -7.33
C ALA A 581 8.92 12.41 -8.85
N LYS A 582 7.69 12.52 -9.34
CA LYS A 582 7.41 12.72 -10.75
C LYS A 582 6.06 13.41 -10.94
N ASP A 583 5.91 14.09 -12.06
CA ASP A 583 4.64 14.64 -12.53
C ASP A 583 4.57 14.61 -14.05
N GLN A 584 3.36 14.59 -14.59
CA GLN A 584 3.12 14.73 -16.02
C GLN A 584 2.19 15.91 -16.27
N LEU A 585 2.62 16.87 -17.08
CA LEU A 585 1.87 18.06 -17.44
C LEU A 585 1.36 17.97 -18.89
N THR A 586 0.17 18.49 -19.12
CA THR A 586 -0.39 18.60 -20.48
C THR A 586 0.05 19.94 -21.10
N LEU A 587 0.81 19.87 -22.17
CA LEU A 587 1.22 21.04 -22.97
C LEU A 587 0.17 21.37 -24.04
N ASN A 588 -0.38 20.34 -24.67
CA ASN A 588 -1.51 20.44 -25.60
C ASN A 588 -2.45 19.25 -25.40
N PRO A 589 -3.77 19.47 -25.20
CA PRO A 589 -4.68 18.39 -24.84
C PRO A 589 -4.96 17.43 -26.02
N TYR A 590 -5.33 16.21 -25.67
CA TYR A 590 -5.80 15.20 -26.63
C TYR A 590 -7.10 15.65 -27.29
N LYS A 591 -7.20 15.36 -28.59
CA LYS A 591 -8.43 15.49 -29.37
C LYS A 591 -8.79 14.12 -29.91
N ALA A 592 -9.97 13.64 -29.57
CA ALA A 592 -10.46 12.37 -30.09
C ALA A 592 -10.59 12.44 -31.62
N PRO A 593 -10.33 11.34 -32.34
CA PRO A 593 -10.50 11.28 -33.79
C PRO A 593 -11.99 11.37 -34.15
N SER A 594 -12.26 11.75 -35.40
CA SER A 594 -13.62 11.63 -35.95
C SER A 594 -14.04 10.16 -35.92
N MET A 595 -15.29 9.93 -35.54
CA MET A 595 -15.92 8.59 -35.60
C MET A 595 -16.62 8.34 -36.95
N ASP A 596 -16.38 9.20 -37.95
CA ASP A 596 -16.85 8.98 -39.32
C ASP A 596 -16.01 7.89 -39.98
N LEU A 597 -16.58 6.72 -40.11
CA LEU A 597 -15.92 5.62 -40.76
C LEU A 597 -15.94 5.86 -42.27
N LYS A 598 -14.74 6.03 -42.88
CA LYS A 598 -14.62 6.25 -44.31
C LYS A 598 -14.24 4.96 -45.02
N ASN A 599 -14.66 4.85 -46.29
CA ASN A 599 -14.13 3.80 -47.16
C ASN A 599 -12.68 4.12 -47.53
N VAL A 600 -11.88 3.09 -47.70
CA VAL A 600 -10.48 3.25 -48.16
C VAL A 600 -10.49 3.42 -49.66
N GLU A 601 -9.98 4.55 -50.16
CA GLU A 601 -9.75 4.79 -51.60
C GLU A 601 -8.44 4.15 -52.01
N THR A 602 -8.46 3.31 -53.04
CA THR A 602 -7.26 2.76 -53.63
C THR A 602 -7.12 3.31 -55.03
N THR A 603 -5.94 3.74 -55.43
CA THR A 603 -5.61 4.51 -56.61
C THR A 603 -5.84 3.78 -57.95
N ASN A 604 -6.20 2.49 -57.98
CA ASN A 604 -6.33 1.73 -59.25
C ASN A 604 -7.44 0.66 -59.34
N ILE A 605 -8.32 0.55 -58.35
CA ILE A 605 -9.46 -0.39 -58.41
C ILE A 605 -10.65 0.29 -57.73
N GLU A 606 -11.79 0.34 -58.40
CA GLU A 606 -13.07 0.71 -57.78
C GLU A 606 -13.27 -0.21 -56.54
N THR A 607 -13.15 0.35 -55.37
CA THR A 607 -13.40 -0.38 -54.13
C THR A 607 -14.88 -0.70 -54.07
N LYS A 608 -15.20 -1.98 -54.28
CA LYS A 608 -16.58 -2.45 -54.19
C LYS A 608 -17.09 -2.28 -52.75
N ALA A 609 -18.36 -1.93 -52.62
CA ALA A 609 -19.05 -1.99 -51.32
C ALA A 609 -19.03 -3.43 -50.77
N PRO A 610 -19.12 -3.61 -49.47
CA PRO A 610 -19.32 -4.94 -48.88
C PRO A 610 -20.57 -5.60 -49.44
N VAL A 611 -20.58 -6.92 -49.48
CA VAL A 611 -21.72 -7.73 -49.91
C VAL A 611 -22.47 -8.25 -48.71
N VAL A 612 -23.78 -8.13 -48.72
CA VAL A 612 -24.63 -8.69 -47.66
C VAL A 612 -25.25 -10.00 -48.14
N GLN A 613 -25.05 -11.07 -47.40
CA GLN A 613 -25.78 -12.32 -47.58
C GLN A 613 -26.85 -12.46 -46.51
N ASP A 614 -28.09 -12.26 -46.91
CA ASP A 614 -29.26 -12.19 -46.02
C ASP A 614 -30.18 -13.41 -46.17
N SER A 615 -29.78 -14.41 -46.98
CA SER A 615 -30.54 -15.62 -47.22
C SER A 615 -30.30 -16.77 -46.25
N ASP A 616 -29.28 -16.70 -45.47
CA ASP A 616 -29.02 -17.71 -44.45
C ASP A 616 -29.99 -17.60 -43.25
N ALA A 617 -30.55 -18.73 -42.84
CA ALA A 617 -31.57 -18.76 -41.77
C ALA A 617 -31.01 -18.42 -40.39
N ASN A 618 -29.70 -18.69 -40.16
CA ASN A 618 -29.06 -18.57 -38.84
C ASN A 618 -28.17 -17.33 -38.74
N TYR A 619 -27.63 -16.87 -39.87
CA TYR A 619 -26.62 -15.82 -39.86
C TYR A 619 -26.94 -14.69 -40.87
N LEU A 620 -26.70 -13.47 -40.46
CA LEU A 620 -26.55 -12.32 -41.34
C LEU A 620 -25.07 -12.12 -41.62
N ILE A 621 -24.64 -12.24 -42.90
CA ILE A 621 -23.24 -12.23 -43.27
C ILE A 621 -22.94 -10.95 -44.04
N VAL A 622 -21.83 -10.28 -43.67
CA VAL A 622 -21.29 -9.14 -44.42
C VAL A 622 -19.85 -9.45 -44.78
N GLU A 623 -19.54 -9.43 -46.08
CA GLU A 623 -18.19 -9.76 -46.52
C GLU A 623 -17.68 -8.79 -47.59
N GLY A 624 -16.35 -8.65 -47.68
CA GLY A 624 -15.70 -7.81 -48.66
C GLY A 624 -14.28 -8.34 -48.96
N CYS A 625 -13.45 -7.48 -49.53
CA CYS A 625 -12.10 -7.88 -49.90
C CYS A 625 -11.26 -8.10 -48.64
N GLY A 626 -11.04 -9.37 -48.32
CA GLY A 626 -10.20 -9.81 -47.22
C GLY A 626 -10.85 -9.73 -45.84
N PHE A 627 -12.15 -9.64 -45.74
CA PHE A 627 -12.86 -9.75 -44.45
C PHE A 627 -14.21 -10.44 -44.59
N ARG A 628 -14.68 -11.02 -43.46
CA ARG A 628 -15.99 -11.61 -43.32
C ARG A 628 -16.48 -11.38 -41.88
N THR A 629 -17.73 -10.95 -41.75
CA THR A 629 -18.44 -10.83 -40.48
C THR A 629 -19.72 -11.63 -40.49
N GLU A 630 -20.08 -12.25 -39.33
CA GLU A 630 -21.34 -12.99 -39.18
C GLU A 630 -22.04 -12.55 -37.89
N PHE A 631 -23.31 -12.21 -38.01
CA PHE A 631 -24.20 -11.90 -36.90
C PHE A 631 -25.19 -13.04 -36.71
N ASN A 632 -25.31 -13.54 -35.50
CA ASN A 632 -26.27 -14.58 -35.15
C ASN A 632 -27.70 -13.96 -35.14
N ARG A 633 -28.63 -14.58 -35.86
CA ARG A 633 -30.01 -14.06 -35.96
C ARG A 633 -30.86 -14.30 -34.71
N GLU A 634 -30.49 -15.25 -33.89
CA GLU A 634 -31.19 -15.57 -32.65
C GLU A 634 -30.96 -14.50 -31.57
N ASN A 635 -29.69 -14.06 -31.43
CA ASN A 635 -29.29 -13.13 -30.37
C ASN A 635 -28.73 -11.79 -30.86
N GLY A 636 -28.55 -11.60 -32.18
CA GLY A 636 -28.10 -10.34 -32.77
C GLY A 636 -26.61 -10.01 -32.57
N TYR A 637 -25.82 -10.87 -31.98
CA TYR A 637 -24.41 -10.58 -31.70
C TYR A 637 -23.50 -10.88 -32.89
N LEU A 638 -22.40 -10.12 -32.99
CA LEU A 638 -21.30 -10.39 -33.92
C LEU A 638 -20.49 -11.57 -33.37
N ILE A 639 -20.61 -12.73 -34.06
CA ILE A 639 -19.99 -13.99 -33.65
C ILE A 639 -18.74 -14.35 -34.46
N LYS A 640 -18.55 -13.72 -35.60
CA LYS A 640 -17.36 -13.89 -36.43
C LYS A 640 -16.91 -12.56 -36.98
N TYR A 641 -15.61 -12.33 -36.84
CA TYR A 641 -14.92 -11.22 -37.47
C TYR A 641 -13.58 -11.75 -37.96
N GLU A 642 -13.53 -12.10 -39.23
CA GLU A 642 -12.35 -12.63 -39.93
C GLU A 642 -11.73 -11.54 -40.78
N VAL A 643 -10.41 -11.41 -40.71
CA VAL A 643 -9.62 -10.49 -41.54
C VAL A 643 -8.43 -11.23 -42.10
N ASN A 644 -8.32 -11.28 -43.43
CA ASN A 644 -7.26 -11.98 -44.16
C ASN A 644 -7.07 -13.45 -43.72
N GLY A 645 -8.17 -14.17 -43.47
CA GLY A 645 -8.15 -15.57 -43.02
C GLY A 645 -7.82 -15.77 -41.57
N GLN A 646 -7.78 -14.71 -40.75
CA GLN A 646 -7.57 -14.78 -39.28
C GLN A 646 -8.83 -14.31 -38.54
N ASP A 647 -9.35 -15.17 -37.69
CA ASP A 647 -10.47 -14.81 -36.82
C ASP A 647 -10.02 -13.87 -35.70
N MET A 648 -10.70 -12.76 -35.50
CA MET A 648 -10.53 -11.80 -34.42
C MET A 648 -11.42 -12.13 -33.20
N ILE A 649 -12.48 -12.87 -33.41
CA ILE A 649 -13.33 -13.41 -32.35
C ILE A 649 -13.07 -14.91 -32.26
N LYS A 650 -12.86 -15.41 -31.04
CA LYS A 650 -12.67 -16.85 -30.77
C LYS A 650 -13.90 -17.63 -31.24
N GLU A 651 -13.69 -18.75 -31.90
CA GLU A 651 -14.78 -19.63 -32.32
C GLU A 651 -15.67 -20.03 -31.12
N GLY A 652 -17.00 -19.88 -31.31
CA GLY A 652 -17.99 -20.11 -30.25
C GLY A 652 -18.26 -18.92 -29.35
N GLU A 653 -17.50 -17.83 -29.46
CA GLU A 653 -17.62 -16.60 -28.70
C GLU A 653 -18.26 -15.46 -29.54
N ALA A 654 -18.48 -14.30 -28.92
CA ALA A 654 -19.08 -13.13 -29.57
C ALA A 654 -18.59 -11.81 -28.98
N LEU A 655 -18.74 -10.72 -29.74
CA LEU A 655 -18.67 -9.36 -29.18
C LEU A 655 -20.00 -9.05 -28.44
N THR A 656 -19.94 -8.94 -27.13
CA THR A 656 -21.13 -8.78 -26.28
C THR A 656 -21.07 -7.58 -25.35
N PRO A 657 -22.22 -6.99 -24.98
CA PRO A 657 -22.28 -5.98 -23.91
C PRO A 657 -21.75 -6.53 -22.58
N ASN A 658 -21.05 -5.68 -21.82
CA ASN A 658 -20.49 -6.03 -20.54
C ASN A 658 -20.77 -4.93 -19.50
N PHE A 659 -21.46 -5.28 -18.42
CA PHE A 659 -21.83 -4.40 -17.32
C PHE A 659 -21.25 -4.86 -15.98
N TRP A 660 -20.46 -5.95 -16.00
CA TRP A 660 -20.00 -6.67 -14.81
C TRP A 660 -18.48 -6.73 -14.71
N ARG A 661 -18.00 -6.83 -13.50
CA ARG A 661 -16.60 -7.19 -13.21
C ARG A 661 -16.56 -8.32 -12.18
N ALA A 662 -15.48 -9.07 -12.13
CA ALA A 662 -15.22 -9.97 -11.02
C ALA A 662 -15.10 -9.13 -9.74
N PRO A 663 -16.01 -9.29 -8.75
CA PRO A 663 -16.06 -8.41 -7.61
C PRO A 663 -14.72 -8.35 -6.86
N THR A 664 -14.28 -7.14 -6.52
CA THR A 664 -13.11 -6.93 -5.66
C THR A 664 -13.45 -7.26 -4.21
N ASP A 665 -12.42 -7.32 -3.34
CA ASP A 665 -12.67 -7.49 -1.91
C ASP A 665 -13.55 -6.37 -1.34
N ASN A 666 -13.35 -5.12 -1.79
CA ASN A 666 -14.21 -4.00 -1.41
C ASN A 666 -15.66 -4.16 -1.90
N ASP A 667 -15.84 -4.66 -3.13
CA ASP A 667 -17.18 -4.94 -3.67
C ASP A 667 -17.92 -5.99 -2.84
N PHE A 668 -17.24 -7.06 -2.44
CA PHE A 668 -17.80 -8.08 -1.55
C PHE A 668 -18.15 -7.51 -0.17
N GLY A 669 -17.27 -6.72 0.39
CA GLY A 669 -17.48 -6.06 1.68
C GLY A 669 -18.69 -5.15 1.71
N ALA A 670 -18.95 -4.44 0.59
CA ALA A 670 -20.13 -3.60 0.41
C ALA A 670 -21.37 -4.38 -0.06
N GLY A 671 -21.25 -5.67 -0.36
CA GLY A 671 -22.33 -6.52 -0.84
C GLY A 671 -22.76 -6.23 -2.28
N LEU A 672 -21.87 -5.62 -3.10
CA LEU A 672 -22.21 -5.20 -4.45
C LEU A 672 -22.43 -6.37 -5.39
N GLN A 673 -21.79 -7.53 -5.17
CA GLN A 673 -22.03 -8.76 -5.92
C GLN A 673 -23.50 -9.23 -5.85
N LYS A 674 -24.22 -8.81 -4.79
CA LYS A 674 -25.68 -9.06 -4.64
C LYS A 674 -26.51 -7.86 -5.07
N LYS A 675 -26.12 -6.66 -4.64
CA LYS A 675 -26.87 -5.42 -4.93
C LYS A 675 -26.93 -5.10 -6.42
N TYR A 676 -25.86 -5.42 -7.17
CA TYR A 676 -25.74 -5.17 -8.60
C TYR A 676 -25.98 -6.40 -9.47
N ALA A 677 -26.41 -7.52 -8.88
CA ALA A 677 -26.57 -8.82 -9.54
C ALA A 677 -27.41 -8.79 -10.83
N ALA A 678 -28.37 -7.87 -10.94
CA ALA A 678 -29.17 -7.70 -12.16
C ALA A 678 -28.33 -7.34 -13.39
N TRP A 679 -27.14 -6.77 -13.19
CA TRP A 679 -26.22 -6.40 -14.26
C TRP A 679 -25.22 -7.50 -14.65
N LYS A 680 -25.12 -8.58 -13.89
CA LYS A 680 -24.21 -9.70 -14.19
C LYS A 680 -24.60 -10.40 -15.47
N ASN A 681 -25.89 -10.76 -15.57
CA ASN A 681 -26.49 -11.41 -16.75
C ASN A 681 -27.87 -10.79 -16.98
N PRO A 682 -27.93 -9.53 -17.43
CA PRO A 682 -29.21 -8.93 -17.74
C PRO A 682 -29.85 -9.69 -18.90
N GLU A 683 -31.16 -9.93 -18.83
CA GLU A 683 -31.89 -10.57 -19.89
C GLU A 683 -31.84 -9.67 -21.12
N MET A 684 -31.32 -10.22 -22.24
CA MET A 684 -31.17 -9.49 -23.51
C MET A 684 -32.14 -10.07 -24.52
N LYS A 685 -33.32 -9.47 -24.66
CA LYS A 685 -34.36 -9.90 -25.62
C LYS A 685 -34.17 -9.16 -26.93
N LEU A 686 -33.64 -9.85 -27.95
CA LEU A 686 -33.55 -9.29 -29.29
C LEU A 686 -34.97 -9.01 -29.83
N THR A 687 -35.24 -7.76 -30.14
CA THR A 687 -36.54 -7.32 -30.70
C THR A 687 -36.46 -7.10 -32.21
N SER A 688 -35.29 -6.75 -32.73
CA SER A 688 -35.06 -6.63 -34.19
C SER A 688 -33.56 -6.73 -34.52
N LEU A 689 -33.28 -7.34 -35.67
CA LEU A 689 -31.99 -7.31 -36.34
C LEU A 689 -32.21 -6.87 -37.78
N ASN A 690 -31.76 -5.70 -38.12
CA ASN A 690 -31.94 -5.08 -39.42
C ASN A 690 -30.60 -4.72 -40.07
N GLN A 691 -30.58 -4.67 -41.40
CA GLN A 691 -29.42 -4.22 -42.16
C GLN A 691 -29.83 -3.24 -43.24
N ARG A 692 -28.97 -2.31 -43.59
CA ARG A 692 -29.09 -1.43 -44.75
C ARG A 692 -27.73 -1.03 -45.29
N MET A 693 -27.71 -0.65 -46.57
CA MET A 693 -26.50 -0.08 -47.17
C MET A 693 -26.66 1.44 -47.29
N GLU A 694 -25.66 2.15 -46.81
CA GLU A 694 -25.60 3.61 -46.89
C GLU A 694 -24.17 4.05 -47.22
N ASN A 695 -23.96 4.91 -48.23
CA ASN A 695 -22.62 5.42 -48.62
C ASN A 695 -21.56 4.32 -48.88
N LYS A 696 -21.95 3.20 -49.52
CA LYS A 696 -21.13 2.02 -49.73
C LYS A 696 -20.59 1.36 -48.42
N GLN A 697 -21.28 1.56 -47.33
CA GLN A 697 -21.07 0.89 -46.05
C GLN A 697 -22.31 0.11 -45.65
N VAL A 698 -22.09 -1.00 -44.96
CA VAL A 698 -23.21 -1.79 -44.41
C VAL A 698 -23.44 -1.38 -42.96
N ILE A 699 -24.70 -1.09 -42.65
CA ILE A 699 -25.13 -0.78 -41.27
C ILE A 699 -25.97 -1.96 -40.79
N VAL A 700 -25.57 -2.57 -39.67
CA VAL A 700 -26.33 -3.60 -38.99
C VAL A 700 -26.82 -3.03 -37.65
N GLU A 701 -28.09 -3.17 -37.34
CA GLU A 701 -28.69 -2.66 -36.11
C GLU A 701 -29.43 -3.79 -35.37
N ALA A 702 -28.97 -4.06 -34.12
CA ALA A 702 -29.63 -4.98 -33.22
C ALA A 702 -30.28 -4.20 -32.05
N VAL A 703 -31.56 -4.42 -31.80
CA VAL A 703 -32.27 -3.74 -30.72
C VAL A 703 -32.73 -4.76 -29.70
N TYR A 704 -32.49 -4.46 -28.43
CA TYR A 704 -32.80 -5.34 -27.33
C TYR A 704 -33.70 -4.65 -26.29
N ASP A 705 -34.64 -5.40 -25.75
CA ASP A 705 -35.28 -5.10 -24.48
C ASP A 705 -34.48 -5.76 -23.35
N MET A 706 -34.23 -5.02 -22.29
CA MET A 706 -33.51 -5.50 -21.07
C MET A 706 -34.50 -5.41 -19.87
N PRO A 707 -35.46 -6.33 -19.75
CA PRO A 707 -36.53 -6.21 -18.76
C PRO A 707 -36.02 -6.28 -17.32
N THR A 708 -34.98 -7.05 -17.07
CA THR A 708 -34.38 -7.19 -15.73
C THR A 708 -33.89 -5.86 -15.15
N VAL A 709 -33.45 -4.95 -16.01
CA VAL A 709 -32.89 -3.63 -15.64
C VAL A 709 -33.75 -2.49 -16.23
N SER A 710 -34.96 -2.77 -16.73
CA SER A 710 -35.91 -1.77 -17.27
C SER A 710 -35.24 -0.81 -18.25
N ALA A 711 -34.48 -1.32 -19.22
CA ALA A 711 -33.77 -0.54 -20.21
C ALA A 711 -33.91 -1.12 -21.61
N LYS A 712 -33.55 -0.32 -22.63
CA LYS A 712 -33.38 -0.75 -24.02
C LYS A 712 -31.93 -0.57 -24.41
N LEU A 713 -31.40 -1.50 -25.21
CA LEU A 713 -30.07 -1.41 -25.76
C LEU A 713 -30.08 -1.50 -27.27
N ASN A 714 -29.39 -0.59 -27.93
CA ASN A 714 -29.17 -0.62 -29.36
C ASN A 714 -27.69 -0.84 -29.62
N LEU A 715 -27.36 -1.87 -30.44
CA LEU A 715 -26.01 -2.10 -30.96
C LEU A 715 -26.08 -1.77 -32.47
N THR A 716 -25.28 -0.79 -32.88
CA THR A 716 -25.16 -0.39 -34.27
C THR A 716 -23.72 -0.67 -34.76
N TYR A 717 -23.63 -1.40 -35.86
CA TYR A 717 -22.35 -1.74 -36.49
C TYR A 717 -22.33 -1.11 -37.89
N VAL A 718 -21.34 -0.24 -38.16
CA VAL A 718 -21.10 0.32 -39.50
C VAL A 718 -19.82 -0.31 -40.05
N ILE A 719 -19.92 -1.02 -41.18
CA ILE A 719 -18.84 -1.80 -41.74
C ILE A 719 -18.44 -1.20 -43.08
N ASN A 720 -17.17 -0.85 -43.25
CA ASN A 720 -16.64 -0.30 -44.48
C ASN A 720 -16.06 -1.39 -45.43
N ASN A 721 -15.60 -0.96 -46.59
CA ASN A 721 -15.09 -1.85 -47.64
C ASN A 721 -13.77 -2.56 -47.36
N LYS A 722 -13.12 -2.27 -46.22
CA LYS A 722 -11.86 -2.90 -45.74
C LYS A 722 -12.04 -3.67 -44.44
N GLY A 723 -13.27 -3.79 -43.97
CA GLY A 723 -13.60 -4.55 -42.75
C GLY A 723 -13.34 -3.81 -41.48
N ALA A 724 -13.12 -2.48 -41.50
CA ALA A 724 -13.19 -1.70 -40.25
C ALA A 724 -14.66 -1.58 -39.81
N ILE A 725 -14.88 -1.68 -38.52
CA ILE A 725 -16.23 -1.71 -37.91
C ILE A 725 -16.34 -0.61 -36.86
N LYS A 726 -17.26 0.33 -37.06
CA LYS A 726 -17.68 1.25 -36.01
C LYS A 726 -18.81 0.61 -35.22
N VAL A 727 -18.61 0.46 -33.93
CA VAL A 727 -19.59 -0.11 -33.01
C VAL A 727 -20.12 1.01 -32.12
N THR A 728 -21.44 1.13 -32.01
CA THR A 728 -22.11 2.03 -31.07
C THR A 728 -23.03 1.20 -30.18
N GLN A 729 -22.72 1.23 -28.86
CA GLN A 729 -23.55 0.66 -27.80
C GLN A 729 -24.32 1.79 -27.16
N LYS A 730 -25.66 1.78 -27.28
CA LYS A 730 -26.52 2.83 -26.72
C LYS A 730 -27.62 2.24 -25.85
N MET A 731 -27.58 2.57 -24.57
CA MET A 731 -28.59 2.20 -23.58
C MET A 731 -29.50 3.36 -23.28
N THR A 732 -30.80 3.10 -23.27
CA THR A 732 -31.85 4.05 -22.85
C THR A 732 -32.55 3.45 -21.63
N ALA A 733 -32.49 4.15 -20.52
CA ALA A 733 -33.03 3.72 -19.23
C ALA A 733 -34.48 4.21 -19.04
N ASP A 734 -35.32 3.43 -18.38
CA ASP A 734 -36.60 3.92 -17.87
C ASP A 734 -36.38 4.82 -16.66
N LYS A 735 -36.62 6.11 -16.80
CA LYS A 735 -36.39 7.13 -15.74
C LYS A 735 -37.25 6.90 -14.47
N ASN A 736 -38.29 6.08 -14.55
CA ASN A 736 -39.15 5.77 -13.42
C ASN A 736 -38.75 4.47 -12.71
N ALA A 737 -37.87 3.69 -13.29
CA ALA A 737 -37.39 2.45 -12.69
C ALA A 737 -36.37 2.70 -11.59
N LYS A 738 -36.40 1.87 -10.56
CA LYS A 738 -35.41 1.86 -9.48
C LYS A 738 -34.45 0.68 -9.71
N VAL A 739 -33.33 0.97 -10.34
CA VAL A 739 -32.30 -0.01 -10.66
C VAL A 739 -31.00 0.42 -9.99
N SER A 740 -30.17 -0.56 -9.56
CA SER A 740 -28.87 -0.30 -8.96
C SER A 740 -27.91 0.37 -9.96
N PRO A 741 -26.86 1.05 -9.48
CA PRO A 741 -25.69 1.33 -10.29
C PRO A 741 -25.09 0.05 -10.88
N MET A 742 -24.17 0.18 -11.84
CA MET A 742 -23.48 -0.93 -12.47
C MET A 742 -21.95 -0.83 -12.29
N PHE A 743 -21.21 -1.93 -12.47
CA PHE A 743 -19.74 -1.93 -12.36
C PHE A 743 -19.06 -1.32 -13.58
N ARG A 744 -19.59 -1.52 -14.77
CA ARG A 744 -19.03 -0.98 -16.02
C ARG A 744 -20.10 -0.80 -17.08
N PHE A 745 -19.82 0.05 -18.04
CA PHE A 745 -20.55 0.17 -19.28
C PHE A 745 -19.58 0.02 -20.44
N GLY A 746 -19.66 -1.12 -21.12
CA GLY A 746 -18.75 -1.46 -22.21
C GLY A 746 -19.12 -2.73 -22.93
N MET A 747 -18.14 -3.29 -23.61
CA MET A 747 -18.26 -4.55 -24.36
C MET A 747 -17.06 -5.45 -24.11
N GLN A 748 -17.22 -6.76 -24.28
CA GLN A 748 -16.14 -7.73 -24.25
C GLN A 748 -16.07 -8.48 -25.59
N MET A 749 -14.86 -8.79 -26.03
CA MET A 749 -14.57 -9.53 -27.23
C MET A 749 -13.51 -10.62 -26.94
N PRO A 750 -13.92 -11.85 -26.68
CA PRO A 750 -12.99 -12.95 -26.56
C PRO A 750 -12.31 -13.21 -27.91
N MET A 751 -10.99 -13.07 -27.95
CA MET A 751 -10.15 -13.27 -29.11
C MET A 751 -9.42 -14.63 -29.05
N PRO A 752 -8.97 -15.21 -30.18
CA PRO A 752 -8.05 -16.33 -30.16
C PRO A 752 -6.83 -16.04 -29.28
N ARG A 753 -6.37 -17.03 -28.51
CA ARG A 753 -5.29 -16.90 -27.54
C ARG A 753 -4.00 -16.32 -28.12
N TYR A 754 -3.71 -16.58 -29.41
CA TYR A 754 -2.48 -16.10 -30.08
C TYR A 754 -2.41 -14.58 -30.29
N PHE A 755 -3.46 -13.81 -29.93
CA PHE A 755 -3.37 -12.36 -29.81
C PHE A 755 -2.84 -12.03 -28.43
N GLU A 756 -1.54 -12.09 -28.27
CA GLU A 756 -0.84 -11.96 -26.97
C GLU A 756 -0.10 -10.64 -26.81
N ASN A 757 0.12 -9.90 -27.88
CA ASN A 757 0.89 -8.66 -27.85
C ASN A 757 -0.04 -7.46 -27.84
N ILE A 758 0.23 -6.57 -26.91
CA ILE A 758 -0.52 -5.35 -26.68
C ILE A 758 0.38 -4.15 -26.92
N GLU A 759 -0.09 -3.20 -27.75
CA GLU A 759 0.47 -1.86 -27.81
C GLU A 759 -0.66 -0.87 -27.57
N TYR A 760 -0.49 0.07 -26.64
CA TYR A 760 -1.51 1.05 -26.37
C TYR A 760 -0.93 2.42 -26.03
N TYR A 761 -1.69 3.46 -26.34
CA TYR A 761 -1.45 4.81 -25.84
C TYR A 761 -2.51 5.14 -24.79
N GLY A 762 -2.09 5.26 -23.55
CA GLY A 762 -2.95 5.48 -22.39
C GLY A 762 -2.14 5.53 -21.13
N ARG A 763 -2.82 5.42 -19.98
CA ARG A 763 -2.16 5.39 -18.67
C ARG A 763 -1.61 4.00 -18.33
N GLY A 764 -0.39 3.99 -17.86
CA GLY A 764 0.30 2.74 -17.50
C GLY A 764 1.68 2.97 -16.84
N PRO A 765 2.55 1.95 -16.85
CA PRO A 765 2.31 0.56 -17.28
C PRO A 765 1.48 -0.27 -16.29
N VAL A 766 1.39 0.18 -15.03
CA VAL A 766 0.64 -0.48 -13.95
C VAL A 766 -0.86 -0.31 -14.18
N GLU A 767 -1.65 -1.32 -13.80
CA GLU A 767 -3.11 -1.21 -13.83
C GLU A 767 -3.60 0.04 -13.08
N ASN A 768 -4.63 0.66 -13.62
CA ASN A 768 -5.18 1.87 -13.05
C ASN A 768 -6.68 1.98 -13.35
N TYR A 769 -7.39 2.70 -12.48
CA TYR A 769 -8.84 2.83 -12.48
C TYR A 769 -9.22 4.30 -12.34
N ILE A 770 -10.46 4.64 -12.56
CA ILE A 770 -10.94 6.03 -12.56
C ILE A 770 -10.58 6.80 -11.27
N ASP A 771 -10.54 6.12 -10.13
CA ASP A 771 -10.22 6.67 -8.81
C ASP A 771 -8.81 6.31 -8.31
N ARG A 772 -8.00 5.62 -9.14
CA ARG A 772 -6.60 5.24 -8.85
C ARG A 772 -5.76 5.32 -10.12
N LYS A 773 -5.32 6.49 -10.49
CA LYS A 773 -4.56 6.72 -11.72
C LYS A 773 -3.53 7.85 -11.66
N GLY A 774 -3.33 8.45 -10.49
CA GLY A 774 -2.39 9.55 -10.31
C GLY A 774 -0.95 9.16 -10.62
N ASN A 775 -0.56 7.93 -10.28
CA ASN A 775 0.77 7.40 -10.56
C ASN A 775 1.01 7.01 -12.03
N ALA A 776 -0.04 6.81 -12.81
CA ALA A 776 0.03 6.23 -14.14
C ALA A 776 0.15 7.32 -15.21
N ASP A 777 1.31 7.41 -15.86
CA ASP A 777 1.58 8.40 -16.89
C ASP A 777 1.00 7.97 -18.24
N LEU A 778 0.59 8.96 -19.03
CA LEU A 778 0.17 8.77 -20.43
C LEU A 778 1.40 8.59 -21.31
N ALA A 779 1.50 7.45 -21.97
CA ALA A 779 2.55 7.13 -22.93
C ALA A 779 2.12 5.97 -23.83
N ILE A 780 2.96 5.63 -24.82
CA ILE A 780 2.80 4.38 -25.57
C ILE A 780 3.53 3.28 -24.81
N TYR A 781 2.78 2.23 -24.46
CA TYR A 781 3.28 1.05 -23.77
C TYR A 781 3.13 -0.20 -24.66
N ARG A 782 4.05 -1.13 -24.48
CA ARG A 782 4.02 -2.47 -25.07
C ARG A 782 4.12 -3.49 -23.98
N GLN A 783 3.17 -4.41 -23.92
CA GLN A 783 3.07 -5.48 -22.93
C GLN A 783 2.50 -6.73 -23.57
N THR A 784 2.76 -7.87 -22.98
CA THR A 784 2.05 -9.10 -23.30
C THR A 784 0.76 -9.20 -22.49
N VAL A 785 -0.15 -10.09 -22.89
CA VAL A 785 -1.38 -10.38 -22.12
C VAL A 785 -1.04 -10.93 -20.76
N ASP A 786 0.02 -11.76 -20.64
CA ASP A 786 0.49 -12.27 -19.34
C ASP A 786 0.95 -11.14 -18.40
N GLU A 787 1.61 -10.11 -18.94
CA GLU A 787 2.02 -8.94 -18.15
C GLU A 787 0.86 -8.03 -17.71
N GLN A 788 -0.33 -8.21 -18.27
CA GLN A 788 -1.54 -7.48 -17.85
C GLN A 788 -2.16 -8.07 -16.58
N PHE A 789 -2.04 -9.39 -16.38
CA PHE A 789 -2.63 -10.06 -15.23
C PHE A 789 -1.87 -9.75 -13.95
N TYR A 790 -2.57 -9.32 -12.93
CA TYR A 790 -2.01 -9.21 -11.58
C TYR A 790 -2.63 -10.26 -10.66
N SER A 791 -1.79 -11.12 -10.09
CA SER A 791 -2.19 -12.21 -9.20
C SER A 791 -2.40 -11.67 -7.77
N TYR A 792 -3.54 -11.00 -7.52
CA TYR A 792 -3.95 -10.71 -6.15
C TYR A 792 -4.08 -12.01 -5.37
N ILE A 793 -4.01 -11.98 -4.04
CA ILE A 793 -4.09 -13.20 -3.21
C ILE A 793 -5.35 -14.00 -3.59
N ARG A 794 -6.50 -13.34 -3.67
CA ARG A 794 -7.76 -13.90 -4.17
C ARG A 794 -8.06 -13.44 -5.60
N PRO A 795 -8.68 -14.31 -6.45
CA PRO A 795 -9.14 -13.89 -7.77
C PRO A 795 -10.14 -12.75 -7.69
N GLN A 796 -9.97 -11.72 -8.51
CA GLN A 796 -10.83 -10.56 -8.59
C GLN A 796 -10.50 -9.72 -9.82
N GLU A 797 -11.27 -8.67 -10.09
CA GLU A 797 -10.97 -7.70 -11.14
C GLU A 797 -9.52 -7.23 -11.08
N ASN A 798 -8.83 -7.23 -12.22
CA ASN A 798 -7.45 -6.74 -12.35
C ASN A 798 -7.12 -6.37 -13.82
N GLY A 799 -5.97 -5.74 -14.03
CA GLY A 799 -5.36 -5.52 -15.35
C GLY A 799 -5.91 -4.33 -16.14
N THR A 800 -6.93 -3.62 -15.67
CA THR A 800 -7.50 -2.47 -16.40
C THR A 800 -6.50 -1.33 -16.57
N LYS A 801 -6.50 -0.71 -17.75
CA LYS A 801 -5.81 0.54 -18.06
C LYS A 801 -6.84 1.60 -18.44
N SER A 802 -6.67 2.83 -17.99
CA SER A 802 -7.60 3.93 -18.23
C SER A 802 -7.05 5.03 -19.13
N ASP A 803 -7.92 5.97 -19.52
CA ASP A 803 -7.59 7.10 -20.40
C ASP A 803 -6.88 6.66 -21.70
N ILE A 804 -7.34 5.54 -22.28
CA ILE A 804 -6.80 4.97 -23.51
C ILE A 804 -7.18 5.87 -24.69
N ARG A 805 -6.17 6.22 -25.52
CA ARG A 805 -6.34 6.93 -26.78
C ARG A 805 -6.56 5.96 -27.92
N TRP A 806 -5.75 4.91 -27.93
CA TRP A 806 -5.88 3.76 -28.83
C TRP A 806 -5.26 2.51 -28.19
N TRP A 807 -5.76 1.34 -28.59
CA TRP A 807 -5.35 0.03 -28.11
C TRP A 807 -5.22 -0.94 -29.27
N LYS A 808 -4.11 -1.68 -29.35
CA LYS A 808 -3.89 -2.72 -30.35
C LYS A 808 -3.75 -4.08 -29.69
N MET A 809 -4.43 -5.06 -30.30
CA MET A 809 -4.23 -6.47 -30.03
C MET A 809 -3.54 -7.10 -31.24
N LEU A 810 -2.35 -7.67 -31.05
CA LEU A 810 -1.51 -8.16 -32.13
C LEU A 810 -1.10 -9.61 -31.87
N ASN A 811 -0.97 -10.38 -32.95
CA ASN A 811 -0.31 -11.69 -32.90
C ASN A 811 1.21 -11.54 -33.04
N GLU A 812 1.96 -12.65 -33.01
CA GLU A 812 3.41 -12.68 -33.14
C GLU A 812 3.89 -12.04 -34.46
N ALA A 813 3.11 -12.16 -35.54
CA ALA A 813 3.42 -11.55 -36.84
C ALA A 813 3.09 -10.04 -36.90
N GLY A 814 2.56 -9.44 -35.85
CA GLY A 814 2.17 -8.03 -35.81
C GLY A 814 0.84 -7.71 -36.50
N ASN A 815 0.04 -8.73 -36.81
CA ASN A 815 -1.31 -8.56 -37.38
C ASN A 815 -2.35 -8.59 -36.26
N GLY A 816 -3.46 -7.88 -36.42
CA GLY A 816 -4.55 -7.87 -35.46
C GLY A 816 -5.52 -6.72 -35.66
N ILE A 817 -5.92 -6.09 -34.58
CA ILE A 817 -6.85 -4.94 -34.58
C ILE A 817 -6.32 -3.78 -33.77
N GLU A 818 -6.71 -2.57 -34.18
CA GLU A 818 -6.58 -1.34 -33.41
C GLU A 818 -7.98 -0.86 -33.00
N VAL A 819 -8.10 -0.40 -31.76
CA VAL A 819 -9.31 0.20 -31.21
C VAL A 819 -9.08 1.67 -30.93
N VAL A 820 -9.97 2.53 -31.44
CA VAL A 820 -10.06 3.95 -31.06
C VAL A 820 -11.51 4.23 -30.67
N ALA A 821 -11.73 5.22 -29.80
CA ALA A 821 -13.08 5.58 -29.36
C ALA A 821 -13.36 7.09 -29.49
N SER A 822 -14.61 7.47 -29.33
CA SER A 822 -15.09 8.86 -29.42
C SER A 822 -14.58 9.75 -28.27
N ALA A 823 -14.06 9.13 -27.22
CA ALA A 823 -13.41 9.76 -26.07
C ALA A 823 -12.41 8.76 -25.49
N PRO A 824 -11.47 9.19 -24.62
CA PRO A 824 -10.63 8.25 -23.89
C PRO A 824 -11.48 7.19 -23.17
N PHE A 825 -11.03 5.94 -23.21
CA PHE A 825 -11.77 4.78 -22.70
C PHE A 825 -10.89 3.92 -21.79
N SER A 826 -11.43 2.84 -21.22
CA SER A 826 -10.69 1.86 -20.46
C SER A 826 -10.62 0.53 -21.22
N ALA A 827 -9.52 -0.20 -21.05
CA ALA A 827 -9.36 -1.51 -21.68
C ALA A 827 -8.55 -2.46 -20.78
N SER A 828 -8.81 -3.76 -20.96
CA SER A 828 -7.99 -4.84 -20.43
C SER A 828 -8.00 -6.03 -21.38
N ALA A 829 -6.96 -6.84 -21.34
CA ALA A 829 -6.89 -8.08 -22.12
C ALA A 829 -6.18 -9.14 -21.27
N LEU A 830 -6.93 -10.20 -20.92
CA LEU A 830 -6.45 -11.27 -20.04
C LEU A 830 -6.71 -12.65 -20.66
N HIS A 831 -5.89 -13.65 -20.30
CA HIS A 831 -6.18 -15.07 -20.55
C HIS A 831 -7.17 -15.67 -19.54
N TYR A 832 -8.00 -14.84 -18.95
CA TYR A 832 -9.02 -15.21 -17.97
C TYR A 832 -10.36 -14.59 -18.36
N THR A 833 -11.44 -15.34 -18.17
CA THR A 833 -12.78 -14.76 -18.28
C THR A 833 -13.16 -14.09 -16.97
N ILE A 834 -14.12 -13.17 -17.02
CA ILE A 834 -14.66 -12.52 -15.82
C ILE A 834 -15.24 -13.57 -14.88
N GLU A 835 -15.94 -14.55 -15.44
CA GLU A 835 -16.58 -15.65 -14.70
C GLU A 835 -15.55 -16.52 -13.95
N SER A 836 -14.37 -16.76 -14.54
CA SER A 836 -13.31 -17.55 -13.91
C SER A 836 -12.71 -16.88 -12.66
N LEU A 837 -12.75 -15.55 -12.63
CA LEU A 837 -12.25 -14.74 -11.52
C LEU A 837 -13.34 -14.38 -10.49
N ASP A 838 -14.61 -14.63 -10.81
CA ASP A 838 -15.78 -14.26 -10.00
C ASP A 838 -16.19 -15.43 -9.09
N ASP A 839 -16.22 -15.22 -7.79
CA ASP A 839 -16.65 -16.22 -6.79
C ASP A 839 -18.18 -16.32 -6.64
N GLY A 840 -18.94 -15.48 -7.33
CA GLY A 840 -20.41 -15.45 -7.24
C GLY A 840 -20.93 -14.68 -6.01
N ALA A 841 -21.88 -15.28 -5.28
CA ALA A 841 -22.59 -14.57 -4.20
C ALA A 841 -21.79 -14.48 -2.89
N ARG A 842 -20.75 -15.28 -2.73
CA ARG A 842 -19.88 -15.35 -1.54
C ARG A 842 -18.46 -15.59 -1.96
N LYS A 843 -17.51 -15.12 -1.17
CA LYS A 843 -16.10 -15.46 -1.34
C LYS A 843 -15.87 -16.96 -1.14
N ASP A 844 -15.22 -17.58 -2.10
CA ASP A 844 -14.73 -18.96 -1.99
C ASP A 844 -13.32 -19.01 -1.37
N GLN A 845 -12.93 -20.17 -0.82
CA GLN A 845 -11.56 -20.43 -0.40
C GLN A 845 -10.71 -20.72 -1.64
N ARG A 846 -10.29 -19.68 -2.35
CA ARG A 846 -9.55 -19.74 -3.62
C ARG A 846 -8.39 -18.75 -3.63
N HIS A 847 -7.39 -19.08 -4.47
CA HIS A 847 -6.20 -18.26 -4.70
C HIS A 847 -6.02 -18.01 -6.19
N SER A 848 -5.50 -16.85 -6.57
CA SER A 848 -5.33 -16.52 -8.00
C SER A 848 -4.51 -17.55 -8.78
N PRO A 849 -3.40 -18.12 -8.27
CA PRO A 849 -2.66 -19.16 -8.98
C PRO A 849 -3.42 -20.48 -9.19
N GLU A 850 -4.54 -20.69 -8.53
CA GLU A 850 -5.40 -21.88 -8.69
C GLU A 850 -6.42 -21.71 -9.83
N VAL A 851 -6.58 -20.51 -10.38
CA VAL A 851 -7.43 -20.26 -11.54
C VAL A 851 -6.68 -20.66 -12.80
N GLU A 852 -7.30 -21.51 -13.62
CA GLU A 852 -6.72 -21.93 -14.89
C GLU A 852 -6.96 -20.86 -15.97
N GLU A 853 -5.96 -20.65 -16.81
CA GLU A 853 -6.08 -19.79 -17.96
C GLU A 853 -7.07 -20.36 -18.98
N ALA A 854 -7.84 -19.51 -19.62
CA ALA A 854 -8.71 -19.87 -20.73
C ALA A 854 -7.92 -19.93 -22.05
N ASP A 855 -8.37 -20.78 -22.98
CA ASP A 855 -7.83 -20.81 -24.34
C ASP A 855 -8.36 -19.63 -25.19
N LEU A 856 -8.21 -18.44 -24.66
CA LEU A 856 -8.62 -17.18 -25.32
C LEU A 856 -7.88 -15.99 -24.71
N THR A 857 -8.00 -14.84 -25.37
CA THR A 857 -7.66 -13.53 -24.82
C THR A 857 -8.95 -12.72 -24.72
N ASN A 858 -9.41 -12.45 -23.49
CA ASN A 858 -10.63 -11.67 -23.26
C ASN A 858 -10.32 -10.18 -23.30
N LEU A 859 -10.64 -9.51 -24.40
CA LEU A 859 -10.52 -8.06 -24.54
C LEU A 859 -11.78 -7.39 -24.00
N CYS A 860 -11.63 -6.58 -22.96
CA CYS A 860 -12.68 -5.70 -22.44
C CYS A 860 -12.45 -4.26 -22.88
N LEU A 861 -13.48 -3.62 -23.39
CA LEU A 861 -13.49 -2.23 -23.84
C LEU A 861 -14.61 -1.49 -23.15
N ASP A 862 -14.31 -0.49 -22.35
CA ASP A 862 -15.30 0.19 -21.51
C ASP A 862 -15.30 1.70 -21.76
N LYS A 863 -16.48 2.27 -21.91
CA LYS A 863 -16.66 3.72 -21.78
C LYS A 863 -16.18 4.16 -20.39
N VAL A 864 -16.60 3.42 -19.38
CA VAL A 864 -16.31 3.70 -17.97
C VAL A 864 -16.41 2.42 -17.15
N GLN A 865 -15.57 2.32 -16.14
CA GLN A 865 -15.66 1.31 -15.08
C GLN A 865 -15.74 2.02 -13.73
N MET A 866 -16.55 1.50 -12.81
CA MET A 866 -16.67 1.99 -11.43
C MET A 866 -15.33 1.96 -10.72
N GLY A 867 -15.07 2.96 -9.87
CA GLY A 867 -13.90 3.03 -9.00
C GLY A 867 -13.83 1.87 -8.01
N LEU A 868 -12.70 1.79 -7.32
CA LEU A 868 -12.38 0.72 -6.38
C LEU A 868 -12.74 1.06 -4.94
N GLY A 869 -12.62 2.34 -4.55
CA GLY A 869 -12.73 2.80 -3.17
C GLY A 869 -11.51 2.42 -2.32
N CYS A 870 -11.41 3.01 -1.14
CA CYS A 870 -10.35 2.68 -0.19
C CYS A 870 -10.68 2.96 1.28
N VAL A 871 -11.81 3.56 1.60
CA VAL A 871 -12.10 3.93 3.01
C VAL A 871 -12.04 2.70 3.91
N ASN A 872 -12.78 1.65 3.52
CA ASN A 872 -12.74 0.35 4.18
C ASN A 872 -13.15 -0.77 3.21
N SER A 873 -13.09 -2.03 3.68
CA SER A 873 -13.47 -3.22 2.92
C SER A 873 -14.69 -3.94 3.49
N TRP A 874 -15.55 -3.22 4.24
CA TRP A 874 -16.75 -3.78 4.90
C TRP A 874 -18.00 -2.90 4.81
N GLY A 875 -18.11 -2.08 3.75
CA GLY A 875 -19.36 -1.35 3.49
C GLY A 875 -19.23 -0.08 2.69
N THR A 876 -18.12 0.62 2.75
CA THR A 876 -17.92 1.87 2.02
C THR A 876 -17.55 1.58 0.56
N ILE A 877 -18.23 2.26 -0.35
CA ILE A 877 -17.97 2.16 -1.80
C ILE A 877 -17.21 3.38 -2.31
N ALA A 878 -16.81 3.35 -3.57
CA ALA A 878 -16.17 4.49 -4.25
C ALA A 878 -17.03 5.77 -4.14
N LEU A 879 -16.39 6.92 -4.17
CA LEU A 879 -17.04 8.23 -4.15
C LEU A 879 -18.09 8.35 -5.28
N PRO A 880 -19.16 9.15 -5.12
CA PRO A 880 -20.25 9.25 -6.09
C PRO A 880 -19.80 9.56 -7.52
N GLU A 881 -18.79 10.40 -7.69
CA GLU A 881 -18.20 10.76 -8.99
C GLU A 881 -17.48 9.59 -9.69
N TYR A 882 -17.16 8.54 -8.97
CA TYR A 882 -16.52 7.32 -9.47
C TYR A 882 -17.47 6.12 -9.57
N GLN A 883 -18.77 6.35 -9.36
CA GLN A 883 -19.83 5.37 -9.54
C GLN A 883 -20.49 5.53 -10.91
N ILE A 884 -21.18 4.49 -11.36
CA ILE A 884 -21.95 4.49 -12.61
C ILE A 884 -23.43 4.33 -12.26
N PRO A 885 -24.16 5.42 -12.01
CA PRO A 885 -25.58 5.36 -11.70
C PRO A 885 -26.38 4.79 -12.88
N TYR A 886 -27.57 4.26 -12.60
CA TYR A 886 -28.51 3.87 -13.62
C TYR A 886 -28.94 5.08 -14.45
N GLY A 887 -28.90 4.98 -15.79
CA GLY A 887 -29.20 6.09 -16.69
C GLY A 887 -28.92 5.77 -18.15
N ASP A 888 -28.98 6.80 -19.01
CA ASP A 888 -28.68 6.69 -20.42
C ASP A 888 -27.16 6.72 -20.65
N TYR A 889 -26.66 5.78 -21.46
CA TYR A 889 -25.23 5.70 -21.80
C TYR A 889 -25.06 5.42 -23.29
N GLU A 890 -24.01 5.98 -23.88
CA GLU A 890 -23.59 5.69 -25.25
C GLU A 890 -22.08 5.52 -25.32
N PHE A 891 -21.60 4.45 -25.94
CA PHE A 891 -20.19 4.16 -26.17
C PHE A 891 -19.97 3.83 -27.66
N THR A 892 -19.12 4.61 -28.32
CA THR A 892 -18.77 4.42 -29.73
C THR A 892 -17.28 4.20 -29.87
N PHE A 893 -16.90 3.13 -30.56
CA PHE A 893 -15.51 2.81 -30.88
C PHE A 893 -15.40 2.20 -32.29
N ILE A 894 -14.19 2.20 -32.83
CA ILE A 894 -13.88 1.63 -34.15
C ILE A 894 -12.85 0.53 -33.99
N LEU A 895 -13.14 -0.63 -34.56
CA LEU A 895 -12.20 -1.74 -34.73
C LEU A 895 -11.59 -1.63 -36.13
N THR A 896 -10.28 -1.43 -36.23
CA THR A 896 -9.57 -1.32 -37.51
C THR A 896 -8.60 -2.47 -37.65
N PRO A 897 -8.63 -3.25 -38.77
CA PRO A 897 -7.60 -4.26 -39.04
C PRO A 897 -6.20 -3.66 -39.11
N VAL A 898 -5.24 -4.30 -38.44
CA VAL A 898 -3.82 -3.97 -38.50
C VAL A 898 -3.08 -5.05 -39.27
N LYS A 899 -2.31 -4.64 -40.29
CA LYS A 899 -1.36 -5.51 -41.00
C LYS A 899 0.05 -5.04 -40.69
N HIS A 900 0.94 -5.97 -40.42
CA HIS A 900 2.36 -5.67 -40.34
C HIS A 900 2.84 -5.26 -41.77
N SER A 901 3.25 -4.01 -41.92
CA SER A 901 4.00 -3.59 -43.11
C SER A 901 5.46 -3.98 -42.90
N ILE A 902 5.95 -4.91 -43.66
CA ILE A 902 7.41 -5.09 -43.77
C ILE A 902 7.93 -3.83 -44.48
N GLU A 903 8.45 -2.87 -43.75
CA GLU A 903 9.29 -1.84 -44.31
C GLU A 903 10.55 -2.56 -44.83
N ILE A 904 10.64 -2.73 -46.11
CA ILE A 904 11.89 -3.15 -46.77
C ILE A 904 12.80 -1.92 -46.69
N GLU A 905 13.76 -1.96 -45.75
CA GLU A 905 14.87 -1.02 -45.70
C GLU A 905 15.69 -1.04 -47.05
#